data_a3a482eb7c6f6ddcb58e117bb52ce920
#
_entry.id   a3a482eb7c6f6ddcb58e117bb52ce920
#
_cell.length_a   1.000
_cell.length_b   1.000
_cell.length_c   1.000
_cell.angle_alpha   90.00
_cell.angle_beta   90.00
_cell.angle_gamma   90.00
#
_symmetry.space_group_name_H-M   'P 1'
#
loop_
_entity.id
_entity.type
_entity.pdbx_description
1 polymer ?
#
loop_
_entity_poly.entity_id
_entity_poly.type
_entity_poly.pdbx_seq_one_letter_code
_entity_poly.pdbx_strand_id
1 'polypeptide(L)'
;MPPPSDIVKVAVEWPGANAQLLEIDQKKLTYPSSSRWSLPNPEYYTLRYADGPQLYITEQVSLRESNLLTFKSRAARQLMERIQSHSMDTRLDAMKELAKLSADVTFATEFINMEGITVLTRLVESGTKAQYNLTILAQLSEPYFSQLVSFSTRFPGWYVSQPMVDVSILQRSLAILESMVLNSQTLYQKIAEEITVGQLISHLQVSNQEIQTYAIALINALFLKAPEDKRQEMANAFAQKHLRSIILNHVIRGNRPIKTEMAHQLYVLQVLTFNLLEERMMTKMDPNDQAQRDIIFELRRIAFDAESDSNTIPGSGTEKRKAMYTKDYKMLGFTNHINPAMDFTQTPPGMLALDNMLYLAKFHQDTYIRIVLENSSREDKHECPFGRSAIELTRMLCEILQVGELPNEGRNDYHPMFFTHDRAFEELFAICIQLLNKTWKEMRATAEDFNKVMQVVREQITRALPSKPNSLDQFKSKLRSLSYSEILRLRQSERMSQDDFQSPPIVELREKIQPEILELIKQQRLNRLCEGSSFRKIGNRRRQERFWYCRLALNHKVLHYGDLEDNAQGEVTFESLQEKIPVADIKAIVTGKDCPHMKEKSALKQNKEVLELAFSILYDPDETLNFIAPNKYEYCIWIDGLNALLGKDMSSELTKSDLDTLLSMEMKLRLLDLENIQIPEAPPPIPKEPSSYDFVYHYG
;
A
#
# COMPACT_ATOMS: atom_id res chain seq x y z
N MET A 1 -35.92 49.02 26.47
CA MET A 1 -35.50 47.70 26.05
C MET A 1 -35.23 47.75 24.55
N PRO A 2 -34.05 47.43 24.05
CA PRO A 2 -33.86 47.28 22.61
C PRO A 2 -34.78 46.16 22.09
N PRO A 3 -35.32 46.26 20.85
CA PRO A 3 -36.13 45.21 20.26
C PRO A 3 -35.32 43.91 20.22
N PRO A 4 -35.95 42.74 20.45
CA PRO A 4 -35.24 41.49 20.38
C PRO A 4 -34.62 41.35 18.99
N SER A 5 -33.33 41.14 18.96
CA SER A 5 -32.65 40.92 17.67
C SER A 5 -33.22 39.60 17.08
N ASP A 6 -33.76 39.69 15.87
CA ASP A 6 -34.26 38.52 15.14
C ASP A 6 -33.14 37.50 14.82
N ILE A 7 -31.90 37.82 15.15
CA ILE A 7 -30.72 36.99 14.95
C ILE A 7 -30.34 36.34 16.26
N VAL A 8 -30.30 35.00 16.28
CA VAL A 8 -29.95 34.17 17.44
C VAL A 8 -28.67 33.40 17.13
N LYS A 9 -27.74 33.36 18.10
CA LYS A 9 -26.53 32.53 18.02
C LYS A 9 -26.83 31.15 18.56
N VAL A 10 -26.67 30.16 17.72
CA VAL A 10 -26.88 28.74 18.08
C VAL A 10 -25.69 27.90 17.64
N ALA A 11 -25.34 26.89 18.44
CA ALA A 11 -24.36 25.92 18.05
C ALA A 11 -25.07 24.84 17.19
N VAL A 12 -24.53 24.54 16.03
CA VAL A 12 -25.05 23.50 15.13
C VAL A 12 -24.00 22.42 14.97
N GLU A 13 -24.41 21.19 15.29
CA GLU A 13 -23.57 20.00 15.19
C GLU A 13 -23.96 19.18 13.95
N TRP A 14 -22.93 18.78 13.19
CA TRP A 14 -23.08 17.80 12.11
C TRP A 14 -22.77 16.40 12.64
N PRO A 15 -23.45 15.37 12.16
CA PRO A 15 -23.03 14.01 12.46
C PRO A 15 -21.59 13.76 12.04
N GLY A 16 -20.73 13.48 13.04
CA GLY A 16 -19.29 13.23 12.82
C GLY A 16 -18.39 14.46 12.74
N ALA A 17 -18.91 15.68 12.98
CA ALA A 17 -18.12 16.91 13.01
C ALA A 17 -18.37 17.71 14.31
N ASN A 18 -17.41 18.57 14.67
CA ASN A 18 -17.56 19.45 15.83
C ASN A 18 -18.66 20.49 15.62
N ALA A 19 -19.37 20.87 16.69
CA ALA A 19 -20.40 21.89 16.65
C ALA A 19 -19.82 23.26 16.25
N GLN A 20 -20.48 23.94 15.33
CA GLN A 20 -20.14 25.29 14.86
C GLN A 20 -21.15 26.31 15.37
N LEU A 21 -20.67 27.45 15.85
CA LEU A 21 -21.53 28.52 16.29
C LEU A 21 -21.99 29.37 15.09
N LEU A 22 -23.30 29.50 14.93
CA LEU A 22 -23.91 30.19 13.79
C LEU A 22 -24.91 31.24 14.21
N GLU A 23 -25.00 32.29 13.44
CA GLU A 23 -26.03 33.35 13.58
C GLU A 23 -27.19 33.04 12.65
N ILE A 24 -28.35 32.77 13.23
CA ILE A 24 -29.58 32.41 12.48
C ILE A 24 -30.64 33.49 12.64
N ASP A 25 -31.12 34.01 11.50
CA ASP A 25 -32.25 34.93 11.45
C ASP A 25 -33.55 34.11 11.61
N GLN A 26 -34.25 34.31 12.74
CA GLN A 26 -35.47 33.59 13.08
C GLN A 26 -36.63 33.84 12.09
N LYS A 27 -36.66 34.96 11.39
CA LYS A 27 -37.68 35.27 10.39
C LYS A 27 -37.44 34.61 9.03
N LYS A 28 -36.21 34.11 8.79
CA LYS A 28 -35.80 33.48 7.53
C LYS A 28 -35.48 31.99 7.71
N LEU A 29 -36.07 31.37 8.72
CA LEU A 29 -35.91 29.94 9.00
C LEU A 29 -36.65 29.02 8.00
N THR A 30 -36.99 29.54 6.84
CA THR A 30 -37.47 28.76 5.70
C THR A 30 -36.28 28.02 5.08
N TYR A 31 -36.10 26.75 5.43
CA TYR A 31 -35.09 25.84 4.92
C TYR A 31 -33.64 26.36 5.01
N PRO A 32 -32.69 25.56 5.47
CA PRO A 32 -31.29 25.95 5.41
C PRO A 32 -30.95 26.21 3.94
N SER A 33 -30.89 27.53 3.57
CA SER A 33 -30.59 27.91 2.20
C SER A 33 -29.25 27.28 1.80
N SER A 34 -29.23 26.58 0.69
CA SER A 34 -28.14 25.76 0.18
C SER A 34 -26.78 26.45 0.12
N SER A 35 -26.75 27.79 0.08
CA SER A 35 -25.53 28.59 -0.07
C SER A 35 -24.63 28.66 1.17
N ARG A 36 -25.17 28.40 2.38
CA ARG A 36 -24.37 28.48 3.64
C ARG A 36 -23.94 27.09 4.17
N TRP A 37 -24.61 26.02 3.76
CA TRP A 37 -24.48 24.73 4.39
C TRP A 37 -23.87 23.65 3.49
N SER A 38 -23.67 23.93 2.20
CA SER A 38 -23.16 22.96 1.19
C SER A 38 -23.90 21.61 1.19
N LEU A 39 -25.20 21.64 1.53
CA LEU A 39 -26.02 20.43 1.53
C LEU A 39 -26.45 20.08 0.11
N PRO A 40 -26.27 18.83 -0.34
CA PRO A 40 -26.61 18.42 -1.71
C PRO A 40 -28.11 18.50 -2.02
N ASN A 41 -29.00 18.32 -1.04
CA ASN A 41 -30.45 18.43 -1.17
C ASN A 41 -31.05 18.94 0.15
N PRO A 42 -31.12 20.27 0.36
CA PRO A 42 -31.49 20.86 1.66
C PRO A 42 -32.92 20.48 2.13
N GLU A 43 -33.81 20.12 1.23
CA GLU A 43 -35.17 19.68 1.54
C GLU A 43 -35.26 18.36 2.34
N TYR A 44 -34.19 17.57 2.32
CA TYR A 44 -34.14 16.32 3.06
C TYR A 44 -33.71 16.46 4.51
N TYR A 45 -33.28 17.68 4.92
CA TYR A 45 -32.72 17.91 6.25
C TYR A 45 -33.59 18.87 7.06
N THR A 46 -33.52 18.76 8.37
CA THR A 46 -34.12 19.65 9.33
C THR A 46 -33.25 19.76 10.57
N LEU A 47 -33.41 20.85 11.30
CA LEU A 47 -32.74 21.08 12.57
C LEU A 47 -33.58 20.58 13.72
N ARG A 48 -32.97 20.00 14.73
CA ARG A 48 -33.58 19.57 15.99
C ARG A 48 -32.68 19.94 17.16
N TYR A 49 -33.26 20.15 18.35
CA TYR A 49 -32.47 20.30 19.57
C TYR A 49 -31.68 19.02 19.85
N ALA A 50 -30.41 19.14 20.21
CA ALA A 50 -29.57 18.01 20.58
C ALA A 50 -30.08 17.35 21.87
N ASP A 51 -30.44 18.19 22.84
CA ASP A 51 -30.97 17.79 24.15
C ASP A 51 -32.37 18.37 24.35
N GLY A 52 -33.34 17.54 24.74
CA GLY A 52 -34.69 17.99 25.05
C GLY A 52 -35.79 17.37 24.20
N PRO A 53 -36.97 18.02 24.07
CA PRO A 53 -38.10 17.47 23.33
C PRO A 53 -37.75 17.24 21.88
N GLN A 54 -38.15 16.09 21.35
CA GLN A 54 -37.84 15.64 19.97
C GLN A 54 -38.70 16.40 18.92
N LEU A 55 -38.65 17.73 18.99
CA LEU A 55 -39.40 18.60 18.06
C LEU A 55 -38.47 19.12 16.99
N TYR A 56 -38.89 18.98 15.74
CA TYR A 56 -38.21 19.62 14.62
C TYR A 56 -38.41 21.13 14.66
N ILE A 57 -37.38 21.88 14.32
CA ILE A 57 -37.43 23.32 14.30
C ILE A 57 -38.16 23.75 13.02
N THR A 58 -39.27 24.45 13.19
CA THR A 58 -40.09 25.03 12.13
C THR A 58 -40.15 26.54 12.33
N GLU A 59 -40.70 27.29 11.38
CA GLU A 59 -40.91 28.75 11.47
C GLU A 59 -41.69 29.21 12.73
N GLN A 60 -42.44 28.30 13.36
CA GLN A 60 -43.24 28.57 14.55
C GLN A 60 -42.48 28.35 15.87
N VAL A 61 -41.25 27.81 15.81
CA VAL A 61 -40.45 27.50 17.00
C VAL A 61 -39.43 28.60 17.22
N SER A 62 -39.59 29.35 18.33
CA SER A 62 -38.61 30.35 18.72
C SER A 62 -37.34 29.72 19.23
N LEU A 63 -36.21 30.00 18.56
CA LEU A 63 -34.87 29.57 18.99
C LEU A 63 -34.40 30.42 20.18
N ARG A 64 -33.77 29.75 21.15
CA ARG A 64 -33.11 30.44 22.28
C ARG A 64 -31.62 30.44 22.06
N GLU A 65 -30.94 31.52 22.47
CA GLU A 65 -29.50 31.59 22.44
C GLU A 65 -28.87 30.41 23.24
N SER A 66 -27.73 29.91 22.75
CA SER A 66 -26.94 28.85 23.38
C SER A 66 -27.53 27.42 23.28
N ASN A 67 -28.52 27.19 22.43
CA ASN A 67 -29.00 25.83 22.19
C ASN A 67 -28.07 25.09 21.20
N LEU A 68 -27.80 23.82 21.48
CA LEU A 68 -27.15 22.91 20.54
C LEU A 68 -28.21 22.31 19.63
N LEU A 69 -28.03 22.48 18.32
CA LEU A 69 -28.89 21.95 17.27
C LEU A 69 -28.14 20.87 16.51
N THR A 70 -28.84 19.81 16.12
CA THR A 70 -28.29 18.74 15.27
C THR A 70 -29.07 18.64 13.98
N PHE A 71 -28.39 18.37 12.86
CA PHE A 71 -29.03 18.01 11.62
C PHE A 71 -29.65 16.62 11.69
N LYS A 72 -30.90 16.49 11.24
CA LYS A 72 -31.62 15.21 11.15
C LYS A 72 -32.20 15.05 9.76
N SER A 73 -32.20 13.82 9.28
CA SER A 73 -32.78 13.49 7.98
C SER A 73 -34.30 13.36 8.09
N ARG A 74 -35.02 14.28 7.49
CA ARG A 74 -36.48 14.20 7.34
C ARG A 74 -36.88 13.05 6.43
N ALA A 75 -36.06 12.78 5.41
CA ALA A 75 -36.30 11.70 4.46
C ALA A 75 -36.27 10.32 5.13
N ALA A 76 -35.46 10.11 6.17
CA ALA A 76 -35.35 8.83 6.86
C ALA A 76 -36.72 8.37 7.44
N ARG A 77 -37.46 9.28 8.10
CA ARG A 77 -38.77 8.98 8.65
C ARG A 77 -39.84 8.69 7.55
N GLN A 78 -39.89 9.54 6.53
CA GLN A 78 -40.82 9.37 5.43
C GLN A 78 -40.61 8.06 4.68
N LEU A 79 -39.33 7.71 4.47
CA LEU A 79 -38.97 6.44 3.84
C LEU A 79 -39.32 5.25 4.73
N MET A 80 -39.10 5.35 6.04
CA MET A 80 -39.45 4.30 7.00
C MET A 80 -40.95 3.96 6.96
N GLU A 81 -41.83 4.98 6.92
CA GLU A 81 -43.28 4.80 6.80
C GLU A 81 -43.67 4.15 5.47
N ARG A 82 -43.06 4.57 4.36
CA ARG A 82 -43.27 4.00 3.02
C ARG A 82 -42.78 2.57 2.89
N ILE A 83 -41.63 2.23 3.53
CA ILE A 83 -41.08 0.87 3.57
C ILE A 83 -42.04 -0.10 4.31
N GLN A 84 -42.69 0.37 5.35
CA GLN A 84 -43.65 -0.41 6.13
C GLN A 84 -45.08 -0.44 5.50
N SER A 85 -45.32 0.26 4.39
CA SER A 85 -46.58 0.28 3.69
C SER A 85 -47.02 -1.12 3.21
N HIS A 86 -48.32 -1.36 3.18
CA HIS A 86 -48.91 -2.60 2.61
C HIS A 86 -48.82 -2.65 1.08
N SER A 87 -48.71 -1.50 0.40
CA SER A 87 -48.59 -1.41 -1.06
C SER A 87 -47.21 -1.85 -1.52
N MET A 88 -47.13 -2.86 -2.39
CA MET A 88 -45.88 -3.38 -2.94
C MET A 88 -45.13 -2.34 -3.78
N ASP A 89 -45.87 -1.55 -4.59
CA ASP A 89 -45.26 -0.53 -5.46
C ASP A 89 -44.68 0.61 -4.64
N THR A 90 -45.40 1.10 -3.63
CA THR A 90 -44.91 2.13 -2.70
C THR A 90 -43.65 1.67 -1.95
N ARG A 91 -43.65 0.42 -1.52
CA ARG A 91 -42.52 -0.20 -0.83
C ARG A 91 -41.30 -0.32 -1.76
N LEU A 92 -41.51 -0.77 -3.00
CA LEU A 92 -40.42 -0.90 -3.98
C LEU A 92 -39.78 0.44 -4.32
N ASP A 93 -40.61 1.48 -4.53
CA ASP A 93 -40.07 2.82 -4.82
C ASP A 93 -39.36 3.43 -3.62
N ALA A 94 -39.87 3.21 -2.41
CA ALA A 94 -39.16 3.61 -1.19
C ALA A 94 -37.81 2.88 -1.04
N MET A 95 -37.71 1.60 -1.39
CA MET A 95 -36.45 0.85 -1.37
C MET A 95 -35.44 1.37 -2.38
N LYS A 96 -35.87 1.76 -3.58
CA LYS A 96 -34.97 2.36 -4.58
C LYS A 96 -34.43 3.72 -4.11
N GLU A 97 -35.27 4.52 -3.46
CA GLU A 97 -34.91 5.82 -2.91
C GLU A 97 -33.95 5.64 -1.71
N LEU A 98 -34.25 4.68 -0.83
CA LEU A 98 -33.41 4.32 0.30
C LEU A 98 -31.98 3.92 -0.17
N ALA A 99 -31.86 3.13 -1.24
CA ALA A 99 -30.57 2.76 -1.81
C ALA A 99 -29.74 3.97 -2.28
N LYS A 100 -30.40 5.03 -2.78
CA LYS A 100 -29.71 6.26 -3.20
C LYS A 100 -29.26 7.13 -2.02
N LEU A 101 -30.09 7.19 -0.97
CA LEU A 101 -29.84 8.04 0.20
C LEU A 101 -28.95 7.38 1.26
N SER A 102 -28.75 6.07 1.18
CA SER A 102 -27.97 5.33 2.18
C SER A 102 -26.48 5.68 2.23
N ALA A 103 -25.94 6.30 1.19
CA ALA A 103 -24.59 6.84 1.16
C ALA A 103 -24.42 8.13 2.00
N ASP A 104 -25.54 8.81 2.32
CA ASP A 104 -25.51 10.01 3.15
C ASP A 104 -25.43 9.64 4.64
N VAL A 105 -24.37 10.13 5.30
CA VAL A 105 -24.05 9.81 6.71
C VAL A 105 -25.20 10.21 7.66
N THR A 106 -25.79 11.38 7.46
CA THR A 106 -26.87 11.91 8.32
C THR A 106 -28.13 11.07 8.17
N PHE A 107 -28.47 10.72 6.93
CA PHE A 107 -29.61 9.87 6.61
C PHE A 107 -29.40 8.48 7.22
N ALA A 108 -28.26 7.87 6.97
CA ALA A 108 -27.95 6.52 7.44
C ALA A 108 -28.00 6.43 8.97
N THR A 109 -27.42 7.42 9.68
CA THR A 109 -27.47 7.47 11.15
C THR A 109 -28.91 7.55 11.66
N GLU A 110 -29.74 8.42 11.07
CA GLU A 110 -31.13 8.57 11.52
C GLU A 110 -31.95 7.30 11.21
N PHE A 111 -31.73 6.70 10.05
CA PHE A 111 -32.40 5.46 9.65
C PHE A 111 -32.05 4.29 10.59
N ILE A 112 -30.80 4.17 10.99
CA ILE A 112 -30.32 3.17 11.96
C ILE A 112 -30.95 3.44 13.33
N ASN A 113 -30.94 4.68 13.82
CA ASN A 113 -31.52 5.07 15.11
C ASN A 113 -33.03 4.82 15.19
N MET A 114 -33.73 4.75 14.06
CA MET A 114 -35.14 4.40 13.94
C MET A 114 -35.39 2.89 13.80
N GLU A 115 -34.40 2.06 14.10
CA GLU A 115 -34.44 0.60 13.91
C GLU A 115 -34.67 0.17 12.46
N GLY A 116 -34.27 1.00 11.49
CA GLY A 116 -34.45 0.73 10.06
C GLY A 116 -33.85 -0.58 9.60
N ILE A 117 -32.70 -0.96 10.15
CA ILE A 117 -32.03 -2.23 9.87
C ILE A 117 -32.92 -3.41 10.31
N THR A 118 -33.52 -3.34 11.49
CA THR A 118 -34.43 -4.39 11.99
C THR A 118 -35.63 -4.57 11.08
N VAL A 119 -36.17 -3.47 10.56
CA VAL A 119 -37.31 -3.52 9.60
C VAL A 119 -36.88 -4.15 8.28
N LEU A 120 -35.70 -3.76 7.75
CA LEU A 120 -35.19 -4.35 6.52
C LEU A 120 -34.91 -5.85 6.67
N THR A 121 -34.35 -6.28 7.80
CA THR A 121 -34.11 -7.69 8.10
C THR A 121 -35.38 -8.49 8.07
N ARG A 122 -36.45 -8.02 8.74
CA ARG A 122 -37.77 -8.68 8.72
C ARG A 122 -38.35 -8.76 7.31
N LEU A 123 -38.22 -7.72 6.50
CA LEU A 123 -38.69 -7.72 5.12
C LEU A 123 -37.95 -8.74 4.25
N VAL A 124 -36.66 -8.88 4.46
CA VAL A 124 -35.84 -9.85 3.72
C VAL A 124 -36.18 -11.28 4.16
N GLU A 125 -36.32 -11.52 5.47
CA GLU A 125 -36.77 -12.80 6.02
C GLU A 125 -38.17 -13.20 5.51
N SER A 126 -39.04 -12.22 5.25
CA SER A 126 -40.36 -12.45 4.65
C SER A 126 -40.33 -12.75 3.15
N GLY A 127 -39.20 -12.77 2.51
CA GLY A 127 -39.00 -13.13 1.10
C GLY A 127 -39.41 -12.05 0.08
N THR A 128 -39.77 -10.84 0.52
CA THR A 128 -40.17 -9.75 -0.36
C THR A 128 -39.01 -8.99 -0.94
N LYS A 129 -38.69 -9.20 -2.24
CA LYS A 129 -37.69 -8.45 -3.04
C LYS A 129 -36.32 -8.29 -2.36
N ALA A 130 -35.77 -9.41 -1.93
CA ALA A 130 -34.48 -9.53 -1.20
C ALA A 130 -33.28 -8.75 -1.82
N GLN A 131 -33.24 -8.67 -3.15
CA GLN A 131 -32.15 -7.97 -3.87
C GLN A 131 -32.00 -6.49 -3.47
N TYR A 132 -33.08 -5.75 -3.38
CA TYR A 132 -33.06 -4.34 -2.99
C TYR A 132 -32.65 -4.16 -1.53
N ASN A 133 -33.19 -5.02 -0.67
CA ASN A 133 -32.88 -4.98 0.77
C ASN A 133 -31.40 -5.22 1.05
N LEU A 134 -30.80 -6.20 0.37
CA LEU A 134 -29.36 -6.50 0.54
C LEU A 134 -28.47 -5.37 0.00
N THR A 135 -28.86 -4.72 -1.11
CA THR A 135 -28.11 -3.55 -1.62
C THR A 135 -28.09 -2.42 -0.61
N ILE A 136 -29.20 -2.15 0.05
CA ILE A 136 -29.32 -1.12 1.08
C ILE A 136 -28.49 -1.49 2.31
N LEU A 137 -28.59 -2.74 2.76
CA LEU A 137 -27.80 -3.22 3.90
C LEU A 137 -26.28 -3.11 3.64
N ALA A 138 -25.83 -3.41 2.43
CA ALA A 138 -24.44 -3.26 2.06
C ALA A 138 -23.97 -1.79 2.13
N GLN A 139 -24.79 -0.84 1.66
CA GLN A 139 -24.45 0.58 1.72
C GLN A 139 -24.52 1.16 3.13
N LEU A 140 -25.44 0.69 3.96
CA LEU A 140 -25.57 1.11 5.36
C LEU A 140 -24.50 0.49 6.26
N SER A 141 -23.93 -0.67 5.90
CA SER A 141 -22.95 -1.37 6.72
C SER A 141 -21.57 -0.69 6.76
N GLU A 142 -21.11 -0.10 5.67
CA GLU A 142 -19.78 0.52 5.59
C GLU A 142 -19.60 1.72 6.54
N PRO A 143 -20.47 2.73 6.56
CA PRO A 143 -20.26 3.94 7.39
C PRO A 143 -20.52 3.71 8.88
N TYR A 144 -21.32 2.72 9.28
CA TYR A 144 -21.84 2.56 10.65
C TYR A 144 -21.67 1.16 11.21
N PHE A 145 -20.59 0.55 10.86
CA PHE A 145 -20.29 -0.84 11.14
C PHE A 145 -20.38 -1.21 12.64
N SER A 146 -19.95 -0.31 13.54
CA SER A 146 -20.01 -0.52 15.00
C SER A 146 -21.44 -0.70 15.54
N GLN A 147 -22.44 -0.13 14.86
CA GLN A 147 -23.83 -0.25 15.27
C GLN A 147 -24.50 -1.52 14.70
N LEU A 148 -23.91 -2.14 13.68
CA LEU A 148 -24.38 -3.38 13.08
C LEU A 148 -23.93 -4.65 13.82
N VAL A 149 -23.16 -4.54 14.91
CA VAL A 149 -22.70 -5.67 15.72
C VAL A 149 -23.86 -6.54 16.26
N SER A 150 -25.06 -5.96 16.39
CA SER A 150 -26.29 -6.69 16.72
C SER A 150 -26.96 -7.37 15.50
N PHE A 151 -26.50 -7.05 14.29
CA PHE A 151 -27.05 -7.64 13.06
C PHE A 151 -26.65 -9.12 12.97
N SER A 152 -27.63 -9.98 12.73
CA SER A 152 -27.37 -11.41 12.64
C SER A 152 -26.58 -11.76 11.39
N THR A 153 -25.41 -12.37 11.56
CA THR A 153 -24.60 -12.95 10.46
C THR A 153 -25.32 -14.09 9.74
N ARG A 154 -26.33 -14.69 10.40
CA ARG A 154 -27.10 -15.82 9.87
C ARG A 154 -27.75 -15.50 8.53
N PHE A 155 -28.19 -14.27 8.33
CA PHE A 155 -28.97 -13.92 7.18
C PHE A 155 -28.13 -13.90 5.85
N PRO A 156 -27.04 -13.14 5.71
CA PRO A 156 -26.17 -13.24 4.55
C PRO A 156 -25.54 -14.63 4.41
N GLY A 157 -25.15 -15.26 5.51
CA GLY A 157 -24.59 -16.60 5.55
C GLY A 157 -25.55 -17.68 5.02
N TRP A 158 -26.84 -17.54 5.32
CA TRP A 158 -27.87 -18.45 4.80
C TRP A 158 -27.94 -18.45 3.26
N TYR A 159 -27.89 -17.27 2.61
CA TYR A 159 -27.88 -17.20 1.14
C TYR A 159 -26.62 -17.78 0.53
N VAL A 160 -25.48 -17.58 1.15
CA VAL A 160 -24.21 -18.18 0.68
C VAL A 160 -24.22 -19.70 0.78
N SER A 161 -25.00 -20.25 1.71
CA SER A 161 -25.11 -21.70 1.94
C SER A 161 -26.16 -22.38 1.07
N GLN A 162 -27.01 -21.64 0.35
CA GLN A 162 -28.07 -22.21 -0.48
C GLN A 162 -27.57 -22.54 -1.91
N PRO A 163 -27.98 -23.70 -2.49
CA PRO A 163 -27.53 -24.09 -3.82
C PRO A 163 -28.22 -23.33 -4.98
N MET A 164 -29.33 -22.69 -4.73
CA MET A 164 -30.15 -22.01 -5.75
C MET A 164 -30.58 -20.63 -5.25
N VAL A 165 -29.70 -19.65 -5.40
CA VAL A 165 -29.99 -18.26 -5.03
C VAL A 165 -29.86 -17.36 -6.26
N ASP A 166 -30.67 -16.32 -6.32
CA ASP A 166 -30.54 -15.27 -7.33
C ASP A 166 -29.10 -14.68 -7.30
N VAL A 167 -28.52 -14.52 -8.49
CA VAL A 167 -27.13 -14.05 -8.67
C VAL A 167 -26.88 -12.74 -7.94
N SER A 168 -27.80 -11.80 -8.04
CA SER A 168 -27.66 -10.48 -7.41
C SER A 168 -27.74 -10.54 -5.89
N ILE A 169 -28.55 -11.45 -5.35
CA ILE A 169 -28.66 -11.69 -3.91
C ILE A 169 -27.34 -12.28 -3.39
N LEU A 170 -26.83 -13.28 -4.08
CA LEU A 170 -25.58 -13.92 -3.68
C LEU A 170 -24.38 -12.96 -3.73
N GLN A 171 -24.27 -12.14 -4.77
CA GLN A 171 -23.24 -11.10 -4.88
C GLN A 171 -23.28 -10.13 -3.69
N ARG A 172 -24.48 -9.63 -3.35
CA ARG A 172 -24.62 -8.69 -2.24
C ARG A 172 -24.38 -9.34 -0.89
N SER A 173 -24.79 -10.58 -0.70
CA SER A 173 -24.52 -11.34 0.52
C SER A 173 -23.01 -11.52 0.74
N LEU A 174 -22.27 -11.91 -0.30
CA LEU A 174 -20.82 -12.05 -0.25
C LEU A 174 -20.11 -10.72 0.06
N ALA A 175 -20.52 -9.61 -0.60
CA ALA A 175 -19.98 -8.29 -0.36
C ALA A 175 -20.23 -7.78 1.08
N ILE A 176 -21.43 -8.02 1.61
CA ILE A 176 -21.74 -7.67 3.00
C ILE A 176 -20.86 -8.45 3.98
N LEU A 177 -20.73 -9.76 3.77
CA LEU A 177 -19.92 -10.61 4.63
C LEU A 177 -18.43 -10.22 4.60
N GLU A 178 -17.90 -9.89 3.42
CA GLU A 178 -16.54 -9.37 3.25
C GLU A 178 -16.34 -8.09 4.08
N SER A 179 -17.20 -7.10 3.91
CA SER A 179 -17.16 -5.84 4.67
C SER A 179 -17.26 -6.09 6.17
N MET A 180 -18.13 -6.98 6.63
CA MET A 180 -18.28 -7.36 8.03
C MET A 180 -17.01 -7.99 8.59
N VAL A 181 -16.36 -8.86 7.85
CA VAL A 181 -15.09 -9.50 8.24
C VAL A 181 -13.97 -8.47 8.35
N LEU A 182 -13.83 -7.59 7.35
CA LEU A 182 -12.73 -6.61 7.32
C LEU A 182 -12.83 -5.59 8.45
N ASN A 183 -14.03 -5.21 8.86
CA ASN A 183 -14.24 -4.13 9.81
C ASN A 183 -14.44 -4.58 11.28
N SER A 184 -14.65 -5.87 11.57
CA SER A 184 -14.90 -6.34 12.93
C SER A 184 -14.36 -7.73 13.23
N GLN A 185 -13.50 -7.82 14.23
CA GLN A 185 -12.93 -9.10 14.68
C GLN A 185 -14.00 -10.02 15.31
N THR A 186 -15.00 -9.45 15.97
CA THR A 186 -16.11 -10.23 16.57
C THR A 186 -17.00 -10.86 15.48
N LEU A 187 -17.24 -10.12 14.40
CA LEU A 187 -18.02 -10.63 13.26
C LEU A 187 -17.22 -11.63 12.46
N TYR A 188 -15.90 -11.43 12.32
CA TYR A 188 -15.01 -12.42 11.72
C TYR A 188 -15.19 -13.80 12.38
N GLN A 189 -15.14 -13.88 13.72
CA GLN A 189 -15.27 -15.14 14.44
C GLN A 189 -16.61 -15.85 14.13
N LYS A 190 -17.72 -15.11 14.19
CA LYS A 190 -19.06 -15.64 13.89
C LYS A 190 -19.18 -16.12 12.44
N ILE A 191 -18.65 -15.34 11.50
CA ILE A 191 -18.73 -15.67 10.06
C ILE A 191 -17.86 -16.89 9.76
N ALA A 192 -16.67 -16.97 10.36
CA ALA A 192 -15.76 -18.12 10.19
C ALA A 192 -16.34 -19.42 10.75
N GLU A 193 -17.22 -19.36 11.77
CA GLU A 193 -17.95 -20.52 12.31
C GLU A 193 -19.13 -20.95 11.41
N GLU A 194 -19.84 -19.98 10.81
CA GLU A 194 -21.06 -20.24 10.01
C GLU A 194 -20.76 -20.62 8.56
N ILE A 195 -19.70 -20.04 7.96
CA ILE A 195 -19.39 -20.22 6.54
C ILE A 195 -18.14 -21.07 6.37
N THR A 196 -18.33 -22.22 5.78
CA THR A 196 -17.20 -23.14 5.50
C THR A 196 -16.46 -22.76 4.23
N VAL A 197 -15.16 -23.00 4.20
CA VAL A 197 -14.32 -22.86 3.01
C VAL A 197 -14.90 -23.61 1.80
N GLY A 198 -15.49 -24.80 2.03
CA GLY A 198 -16.11 -25.61 0.96
C GLY A 198 -17.26 -24.92 0.27
N GLN A 199 -18.11 -24.19 1.02
CA GLN A 199 -19.22 -23.41 0.44
C GLN A 199 -18.70 -22.28 -0.46
N LEU A 200 -17.68 -21.53 -0.01
CA LEU A 200 -17.08 -20.47 -0.82
C LEU A 200 -16.43 -21.01 -2.09
N ILE A 201 -15.75 -22.14 -2.00
CA ILE A 201 -15.13 -22.80 -3.15
C ILE A 201 -16.18 -23.24 -4.17
N SER A 202 -17.38 -23.69 -3.75
CA SER A 202 -18.44 -24.07 -4.66
C SER A 202 -18.91 -22.90 -5.55
N HIS A 203 -18.87 -21.68 -5.04
CA HIS A 203 -19.21 -20.48 -5.80
C HIS A 203 -18.16 -20.11 -6.86
N LEU A 204 -16.94 -20.62 -6.77
CA LEU A 204 -15.91 -20.44 -7.79
C LEU A 204 -16.14 -21.31 -9.04
N GLN A 205 -16.92 -22.37 -8.92
CA GLN A 205 -17.27 -23.29 -10.03
C GLN A 205 -18.44 -22.76 -10.88
N VAL A 206 -19.11 -21.71 -10.42
CA VAL A 206 -20.20 -21.04 -11.16
C VAL A 206 -19.60 -20.15 -12.24
N SER A 207 -20.20 -20.14 -13.43
CA SER A 207 -19.69 -19.36 -14.58
C SER A 207 -19.92 -17.85 -14.50
N ASN A 208 -20.23 -17.29 -13.34
CA ASN A 208 -20.39 -15.86 -13.12
C ASN A 208 -19.15 -15.25 -12.47
N GLN A 209 -18.46 -14.38 -13.21
CA GLN A 209 -17.19 -13.78 -12.75
C GLN A 209 -17.38 -12.86 -11.53
N GLU A 210 -18.50 -12.19 -11.40
CA GLU A 210 -18.75 -11.30 -10.26
C GLU A 210 -18.94 -12.09 -8.97
N ILE A 211 -19.68 -13.21 -9.01
CA ILE A 211 -19.78 -14.13 -7.87
C ILE A 211 -18.41 -14.67 -7.50
N GLN A 212 -17.63 -15.09 -8.50
CA GLN A 212 -16.28 -15.60 -8.27
C GLN A 212 -15.38 -14.53 -7.61
N THR A 213 -15.48 -13.26 -8.04
CA THR A 213 -14.71 -12.14 -7.46
C THR A 213 -15.06 -11.94 -6.00
N TYR A 214 -16.34 -11.83 -5.66
CA TYR A 214 -16.76 -11.65 -4.26
C TYR A 214 -16.48 -12.87 -3.38
N ALA A 215 -16.54 -14.07 -3.95
CA ALA A 215 -16.18 -15.29 -3.21
C ALA A 215 -14.67 -15.31 -2.87
N ILE A 216 -13.79 -14.93 -3.81
CA ILE A 216 -12.35 -14.82 -3.54
C ILE A 216 -12.09 -13.66 -2.56
N ALA A 217 -12.78 -12.53 -2.71
CA ALA A 217 -12.65 -11.40 -1.81
C ALA A 217 -13.00 -11.78 -0.35
N LEU A 218 -14.06 -12.53 -0.14
CA LEU A 218 -14.43 -13.05 1.19
C LEU A 218 -13.41 -14.08 1.71
N ILE A 219 -12.88 -14.97 0.85
CA ILE A 219 -11.79 -15.88 1.22
C ILE A 219 -10.58 -15.08 1.68
N ASN A 220 -10.18 -14.05 0.93
CA ASN A 220 -9.07 -13.18 1.27
C ASN A 220 -9.29 -12.44 2.58
N ALA A 221 -10.48 -11.88 2.79
CA ALA A 221 -10.84 -11.19 4.02
C ALA A 221 -10.77 -12.10 5.24
N LEU A 222 -11.32 -13.31 5.14
CA LEU A 222 -11.24 -14.33 6.19
C LEU A 222 -9.79 -14.72 6.50
N PHE A 223 -8.97 -14.89 5.45
CA PHE A 223 -7.57 -15.27 5.60
C PHE A 223 -6.74 -14.13 6.22
N LEU A 224 -6.96 -12.89 5.80
CA LEU A 224 -6.28 -11.71 6.33
C LEU A 224 -6.59 -11.49 7.83
N LYS A 225 -7.85 -11.68 8.23
CA LYS A 225 -8.31 -11.47 9.62
C LYS A 225 -8.10 -12.67 10.53
N ALA A 226 -7.77 -13.82 9.98
CA ALA A 226 -7.48 -15.01 10.76
C ALA A 226 -6.30 -14.79 11.72
N PRO A 227 -6.37 -15.24 12.97
CA PRO A 227 -5.22 -15.34 13.85
C PRO A 227 -4.11 -16.21 13.21
N GLU A 228 -2.88 -15.96 13.57
CA GLU A 228 -1.70 -16.57 12.92
C GLU A 228 -1.73 -18.11 12.99
N ASP A 229 -2.09 -18.66 14.13
CA ASP A 229 -2.28 -20.11 14.34
C ASP A 229 -3.35 -20.70 13.41
N LYS A 230 -4.42 -19.98 13.12
CA LYS A 230 -5.51 -20.43 12.25
C LYS A 230 -5.25 -20.25 10.77
N ARG A 231 -4.32 -19.34 10.38
CA ARG A 231 -3.99 -19.15 8.96
C ARG A 231 -3.44 -20.41 8.33
N GLN A 232 -2.58 -21.13 9.03
CA GLN A 232 -2.03 -22.39 8.52
C GLN A 232 -3.10 -23.48 8.40
N GLU A 233 -4.02 -23.59 9.36
CA GLU A 233 -5.15 -24.52 9.28
C GLU A 233 -6.05 -24.21 8.09
N MET A 234 -6.34 -22.92 7.86
CA MET A 234 -7.13 -22.46 6.72
C MET A 234 -6.43 -22.77 5.38
N ALA A 235 -5.11 -22.55 5.28
CA ALA A 235 -4.33 -22.90 4.11
C ALA A 235 -4.35 -24.40 3.83
N ASN A 236 -4.26 -25.24 4.86
CA ASN A 236 -4.38 -26.69 4.73
C ASN A 236 -5.78 -27.08 4.25
N ALA A 237 -6.84 -26.42 4.74
CA ALA A 237 -8.21 -26.64 4.26
C ALA A 237 -8.36 -26.23 2.78
N PHE A 238 -7.72 -25.13 2.35
CA PHE A 238 -7.69 -24.72 0.94
C PHE A 238 -7.03 -25.80 0.05
N ALA A 239 -5.89 -26.33 0.48
CA ALA A 239 -5.18 -27.38 -0.25
C ALA A 239 -6.03 -28.67 -0.33
N GLN A 240 -6.64 -29.12 0.76
CA GLN A 240 -7.51 -30.29 0.80
C GLN A 240 -8.74 -30.17 -0.11
N LYS A 241 -9.27 -28.94 -0.24
CA LYS A 241 -10.41 -28.63 -1.12
C LYS A 241 -9.99 -28.22 -2.54
N HIS A 242 -8.73 -28.34 -2.88
CA HIS A 242 -8.17 -28.04 -4.20
C HIS A 242 -8.47 -26.62 -4.70
N LEU A 243 -8.48 -25.63 -3.81
CA LEU A 243 -8.81 -24.23 -4.13
C LEU A 243 -8.00 -23.71 -5.33
N ARG A 244 -6.68 -23.94 -5.36
CA ARG A 244 -5.80 -23.48 -6.45
C ARG A 244 -6.20 -24.05 -7.80
N SER A 245 -6.44 -25.35 -7.86
CA SER A 245 -6.85 -26.05 -9.09
C SER A 245 -8.22 -25.55 -9.58
N ILE A 246 -9.15 -25.29 -8.67
CA ILE A 246 -10.48 -24.73 -9.00
C ILE A 246 -10.34 -23.33 -9.55
N ILE A 247 -9.57 -22.45 -8.90
CA ILE A 247 -9.29 -21.10 -9.40
C ILE A 247 -8.62 -21.16 -10.77
N LEU A 248 -7.62 -22.02 -10.94
CA LEU A 248 -6.93 -22.16 -12.21
C LEU A 248 -7.87 -22.55 -13.34
N ASN A 249 -8.74 -23.55 -13.12
CA ASN A 249 -9.59 -24.11 -14.17
C ASN A 249 -10.84 -23.29 -14.44
N HIS A 250 -11.49 -22.73 -13.41
CA HIS A 250 -12.78 -22.06 -13.52
C HIS A 250 -12.67 -20.53 -13.59
N VAL A 251 -11.57 -19.93 -13.10
CA VAL A 251 -11.38 -18.47 -13.09
C VAL A 251 -10.31 -18.07 -14.10
N ILE A 252 -9.08 -18.59 -13.97
CA ILE A 252 -7.93 -18.13 -14.77
C ILE A 252 -7.99 -18.66 -16.21
N ARG A 253 -8.28 -19.95 -16.40
CA ARG A 253 -8.38 -20.60 -17.72
C ARG A 253 -9.78 -20.51 -18.33
N GLY A 254 -10.70 -19.78 -17.71
CA GLY A 254 -12.03 -19.54 -18.25
C GLY A 254 -11.97 -18.80 -19.60
N ASN A 255 -13.00 -18.96 -20.44
CA ASN A 255 -13.10 -18.34 -21.77
C ASN A 255 -13.37 -16.83 -21.72
N ARG A 256 -13.18 -16.17 -20.59
CA ARG A 256 -13.48 -14.75 -20.40
C ARG A 256 -12.25 -13.98 -19.94
N PRO A 257 -12.05 -12.74 -20.40
CA PRO A 257 -10.98 -11.89 -19.89
C PRO A 257 -11.18 -11.61 -18.39
N ILE A 258 -10.12 -11.67 -17.62
CA ILE A 258 -10.13 -11.38 -16.18
C ILE A 258 -10.24 -9.86 -16.00
N LYS A 259 -11.29 -9.40 -15.31
CA LYS A 259 -11.48 -7.99 -14.94
C LYS A 259 -10.44 -7.58 -13.89
N THR A 260 -10.18 -6.27 -13.80
CA THR A 260 -9.18 -5.68 -12.89
C THR A 260 -9.43 -6.06 -11.43
N GLU A 261 -10.69 -6.04 -10.98
CA GLU A 261 -11.08 -6.43 -9.61
C GLU A 261 -10.75 -7.89 -9.30
N MET A 262 -11.07 -8.80 -10.22
CA MET A 262 -10.72 -10.20 -10.09
C MET A 262 -9.19 -10.40 -10.07
N ALA A 263 -8.46 -9.68 -10.92
CA ALA A 263 -7.01 -9.74 -10.95
C ALA A 263 -6.40 -9.27 -9.63
N HIS A 264 -6.97 -8.21 -9.04
CA HIS A 264 -6.59 -7.74 -7.71
C HIS A 264 -6.84 -8.80 -6.64
N GLN A 265 -8.00 -9.43 -6.60
CA GLN A 265 -8.31 -10.47 -5.61
C GLN A 265 -7.40 -11.71 -5.77
N LEU A 266 -7.04 -12.08 -6.98
CA LEU A 266 -6.06 -13.15 -7.23
C LEU A 266 -4.65 -12.76 -6.75
N TYR A 267 -4.25 -11.49 -6.95
CA TYR A 267 -3.00 -10.96 -6.40
C TYR A 267 -3.00 -11.01 -4.88
N VAL A 268 -4.06 -10.56 -4.22
CA VAL A 268 -4.18 -10.60 -2.76
C VAL A 268 -4.06 -12.04 -2.24
N LEU A 269 -4.77 -12.98 -2.85
CA LEU A 269 -4.68 -14.40 -2.45
C LEU A 269 -3.27 -14.96 -2.61
N GLN A 270 -2.58 -14.61 -3.70
CA GLN A 270 -1.19 -14.99 -3.94
C GLN A 270 -0.27 -14.46 -2.83
N VAL A 271 -0.37 -13.17 -2.49
CA VAL A 271 0.44 -12.53 -1.43
C VAL A 271 0.17 -13.18 -0.07
N LEU A 272 -1.10 -13.33 0.32
CA LEU A 272 -1.48 -13.93 1.59
C LEU A 272 -0.97 -15.38 1.71
N THR A 273 -0.98 -16.12 0.61
CA THR A 273 -0.46 -17.49 0.60
C THR A 273 1.06 -17.54 0.76
N PHE A 274 1.79 -16.63 0.11
CA PHE A 274 3.26 -16.56 0.29
C PHE A 274 3.65 -16.02 1.67
N ASN A 275 2.84 -15.17 2.29
CA ASN A 275 3.10 -14.67 3.64
C ASN A 275 3.05 -15.77 4.72
N LEU A 276 2.49 -16.95 4.43
CA LEU A 276 2.65 -18.12 5.31
C LEU A 276 4.11 -18.59 5.46
N LEU A 277 4.98 -18.22 4.53
CA LEU A 277 6.40 -18.54 4.58
C LEU A 277 7.18 -17.60 5.52
N GLU A 278 6.58 -16.48 5.96
CA GLU A 278 7.25 -15.46 6.78
C GLU A 278 7.78 -16.03 8.09
N GLU A 279 7.01 -16.86 8.79
CA GLU A 279 7.44 -17.49 10.03
C GLU A 279 8.74 -18.29 9.83
N ARG A 280 8.79 -19.15 8.80
CA ARG A 280 9.99 -19.93 8.49
C ARG A 280 11.15 -19.08 7.99
N MET A 281 10.84 -18.04 7.22
CA MET A 281 11.82 -17.07 6.72
C MET A 281 12.48 -16.28 7.87
N MET A 282 11.76 -16.01 8.93
CA MET A 282 12.24 -15.25 10.10
C MET A 282 12.69 -16.17 11.25
N THR A 283 12.56 -17.50 11.12
CA THR A 283 13.03 -18.46 12.11
C THR A 283 14.52 -18.77 11.91
N LYS A 284 15.31 -18.46 12.92
CA LYS A 284 16.75 -18.81 12.95
C LYS A 284 16.91 -20.30 13.26
N MET A 285 17.87 -20.94 12.60
CA MET A 285 18.28 -22.28 12.98
C MET A 285 18.95 -22.27 14.36
N ASP A 286 18.56 -23.21 15.24
CA ASP A 286 19.31 -23.47 16.46
C ASP A 286 20.43 -24.50 16.15
N PRO A 287 21.71 -24.09 16.20
CA PRO A 287 22.82 -24.99 15.96
C PRO A 287 22.96 -26.15 16.97
N ASN A 288 22.25 -26.08 18.09
CA ASN A 288 22.26 -27.11 19.12
C ASN A 288 21.10 -28.11 18.99
N ASP A 289 20.06 -27.78 18.21
CA ASP A 289 18.93 -28.65 17.94
C ASP A 289 19.34 -29.81 17.03
N GLN A 290 19.26 -31.04 17.56
CA GLN A 290 19.65 -32.26 16.82
C GLN A 290 18.72 -32.49 15.62
N ALA A 291 17.41 -32.29 15.76
CA ALA A 291 16.45 -32.55 14.70
C ALA A 291 16.70 -31.61 13.49
N GLN A 292 17.06 -30.37 13.75
CA GLN A 292 17.39 -29.41 12.68
C GLN A 292 18.73 -29.78 12.01
N ARG A 293 19.73 -30.21 12.78
CA ARG A 293 21.01 -30.71 12.23
C ARG A 293 20.83 -31.96 11.38
N ASP A 294 19.92 -32.85 11.74
CA ASP A 294 19.63 -34.07 11.00
C ASP A 294 19.11 -33.79 9.58
N ILE A 295 18.45 -32.63 9.35
CA ILE A 295 18.05 -32.20 8.01
C ILE A 295 19.29 -31.93 7.14
N ILE A 296 20.28 -31.21 7.68
CA ILE A 296 21.55 -30.97 6.95
C ILE A 296 22.28 -32.27 6.70
N PHE A 297 22.25 -33.18 7.66
CA PHE A 297 22.84 -34.52 7.49
C PHE A 297 22.12 -35.32 6.39
N GLU A 298 20.79 -35.21 6.29
CA GLU A 298 20.02 -35.84 5.23
C GLU A 298 20.38 -35.29 3.84
N LEU A 299 20.56 -33.95 3.70
CA LEU A 299 21.05 -33.36 2.46
C LEU A 299 22.40 -33.95 2.03
N ARG A 300 23.34 -34.11 2.97
CA ARG A 300 24.62 -34.72 2.73
C ARG A 300 24.45 -36.17 2.26
N ARG A 301 23.63 -36.93 2.97
CA ARG A 301 23.36 -38.33 2.67
C ARG A 301 22.81 -38.54 1.24
N ILE A 302 21.83 -37.73 0.86
CA ILE A 302 21.22 -37.79 -0.49
C ILE A 302 22.25 -37.48 -1.57
N ALA A 303 23.19 -36.56 -1.32
CA ALA A 303 24.19 -36.17 -2.31
C ALA A 303 25.32 -37.16 -2.49
N PHE A 304 25.76 -37.82 -1.39
CA PHE A 304 27.04 -38.58 -1.40
C PHE A 304 26.93 -40.07 -0.98
N ASP A 305 25.86 -40.46 -0.27
CA ASP A 305 25.73 -41.84 0.25
C ASP A 305 24.81 -42.74 -0.59
N ALA A 306 24.27 -42.26 -1.71
CA ALA A 306 23.34 -43.01 -2.56
C ALA A 306 23.97 -44.31 -3.19
N GLU A 307 25.30 -44.38 -3.23
CA GLU A 307 26.02 -45.56 -3.78
C GLU A 307 26.67 -46.44 -2.71
N SER A 308 26.65 -46.08 -1.42
CA SER A 308 27.46 -46.75 -0.39
C SER A 308 26.69 -47.59 0.65
N ASP A 309 25.49 -48.03 0.36
CA ASP A 309 24.73 -48.92 1.28
C ASP A 309 25.33 -50.32 1.47
N SER A 310 26.49 -50.64 0.83
CA SER A 310 27.07 -51.97 0.88
C SER A 310 28.41 -52.12 1.61
N ASN A 311 29.06 -51.07 2.08
CA ASN A 311 30.38 -51.22 2.77
C ASN A 311 30.57 -50.27 3.95
N THR A 312 29.78 -50.38 5.00
CA THR A 312 30.16 -49.85 6.32
C THR A 312 31.19 -50.71 6.97
N ILE A 313 32.46 -50.28 6.92
CA ILE A 313 33.54 -50.88 7.72
C ILE A 313 33.29 -50.49 9.19
N PRO A 314 32.98 -51.44 10.10
CA PRO A 314 32.85 -51.16 11.51
C PRO A 314 34.24 -50.84 12.07
N GLY A 315 34.51 -49.59 12.52
CA GLY A 315 35.73 -49.30 13.24
C GLY A 315 36.49 -48.01 12.90
N SER A 316 35.99 -47.15 12.02
CA SER A 316 36.66 -45.85 11.80
C SER A 316 36.30 -44.85 12.91
N GLY A 317 37.35 -44.39 13.63
CA GLY A 317 37.18 -43.48 14.79
C GLY A 317 36.41 -42.18 14.47
N THR A 318 35.76 -41.65 15.48
CA THR A 318 34.93 -40.41 15.44
C THR A 318 35.60 -39.23 14.75
N GLU A 319 36.92 -39.10 14.84
CA GLU A 319 37.67 -38.00 14.18
C GLU A 319 37.73 -38.14 12.65
N LYS A 320 37.91 -39.35 12.13
CA LYS A 320 37.90 -39.61 10.67
C LYS A 320 36.52 -39.30 10.06
N ARG A 321 35.44 -39.64 10.75
CA ARG A 321 34.06 -39.31 10.33
C ARG A 321 33.82 -37.79 10.33
N LYS A 322 34.27 -37.07 11.37
CA LYS A 322 34.17 -35.60 11.42
C LYS A 322 34.92 -34.94 10.28
N ALA A 323 36.15 -35.38 9.98
CA ALA A 323 36.94 -34.86 8.88
C ALA A 323 36.27 -35.12 7.51
N MET A 324 35.68 -36.29 7.32
CA MET A 324 34.94 -36.64 6.11
C MET A 324 33.69 -35.73 5.94
N TYR A 325 32.91 -35.58 6.98
CA TYR A 325 31.71 -34.71 6.93
C TYR A 325 32.04 -33.24 6.66
N THR A 326 33.12 -32.71 7.22
CA THR A 326 33.62 -31.37 6.95
C THR A 326 33.97 -31.17 5.47
N LYS A 327 34.58 -32.22 4.85
CA LYS A 327 34.87 -32.22 3.41
C LYS A 327 33.58 -32.20 2.59
N ASP A 328 32.61 -33.04 2.94
CA ASP A 328 31.32 -33.15 2.25
C ASP A 328 30.53 -31.86 2.34
N TYR A 329 30.50 -31.18 3.51
CA TYR A 329 29.85 -29.88 3.69
C TYR A 329 30.50 -28.76 2.88
N LYS A 330 31.83 -28.84 2.73
CA LYS A 330 32.55 -27.92 1.82
C LYS A 330 32.15 -28.19 0.37
N MET A 331 32.04 -29.46 -0.03
CA MET A 331 31.59 -29.85 -1.37
C MET A 331 30.12 -29.46 -1.64
N LEU A 332 29.28 -29.45 -0.60
CA LEU A 332 27.93 -28.89 -0.68
C LEU A 332 27.92 -27.35 -0.81
N GLY A 333 29.03 -26.69 -0.63
CA GLY A 333 29.16 -25.23 -0.79
C GLY A 333 28.63 -24.40 0.37
N PHE A 334 28.61 -24.96 1.60
CA PHE A 334 28.35 -24.16 2.80
C PHE A 334 29.53 -23.26 3.14
N THR A 335 29.23 -22.05 3.62
CA THR A 335 30.27 -21.09 4.05
C THR A 335 30.94 -21.60 5.31
N ASN A 336 30.17 -22.03 6.29
CA ASN A 336 30.67 -22.67 7.50
C ASN A 336 30.63 -24.20 7.38
N HIS A 337 31.66 -24.78 6.78
CA HIS A 337 31.74 -26.22 6.55
C HIS A 337 32.05 -27.06 7.81
N ILE A 338 32.42 -26.41 8.94
CA ILE A 338 32.58 -27.08 10.24
C ILE A 338 31.24 -27.24 10.93
N ASN A 339 30.42 -26.22 10.90
CA ASN A 339 29.08 -26.22 11.44
C ASN A 339 28.10 -25.52 10.47
N PRO A 340 27.59 -26.22 9.45
CA PRO A 340 26.71 -25.64 8.43
C PRO A 340 25.42 -25.03 8.98
N ALA A 341 24.99 -25.40 10.19
CA ALA A 341 23.85 -24.82 10.87
C ALA A 341 23.98 -23.31 11.06
N MET A 342 25.21 -22.80 11.16
CA MET A 342 25.51 -21.37 11.33
C MET A 342 25.13 -20.56 10.08
N ASP A 343 25.09 -21.15 8.90
CA ASP A 343 24.73 -20.46 7.66
C ASP A 343 23.23 -20.11 7.62
N PHE A 344 22.38 -20.74 8.46
CA PHE A 344 20.95 -20.50 8.55
C PHE A 344 20.54 -19.67 9.77
N THR A 345 21.48 -19.03 10.46
CA THR A 345 21.20 -18.17 11.62
C THR A 345 20.83 -16.73 11.23
N GLN A 346 21.06 -16.34 9.99
CA GLN A 346 20.63 -15.05 9.47
C GLN A 346 19.19 -15.09 8.94
N THR A 347 18.39 -14.11 9.30
CA THR A 347 17.02 -13.95 8.84
C THR A 347 16.84 -12.57 8.19
N PRO A 348 16.14 -12.47 7.06
CA PRO A 348 15.80 -13.54 6.15
C PRO A 348 17.06 -14.18 5.51
N PRO A 349 17.03 -15.43 5.02
CA PRO A 349 15.88 -16.33 4.81
C PRO A 349 15.69 -17.41 5.90
N GLY A 350 16.57 -17.50 6.91
CA GLY A 350 16.44 -18.43 8.01
C GLY A 350 16.20 -19.90 7.60
N MET A 351 15.31 -20.58 8.32
CA MET A 351 14.97 -22.00 8.10
C MET A 351 14.29 -22.25 6.75
N LEU A 352 13.65 -21.23 6.12
CA LEU A 352 13.02 -21.41 4.82
C LEU A 352 14.01 -21.83 3.74
N ALA A 353 15.26 -21.37 3.82
CA ALA A 353 16.30 -21.80 2.88
C ALA A 353 16.60 -23.29 3.02
N LEU A 354 16.65 -23.81 4.24
CA LEU A 354 16.86 -25.23 4.50
C LEU A 354 15.66 -26.07 4.02
N ASP A 355 14.44 -25.60 4.22
CA ASP A 355 13.22 -26.24 3.73
C ASP A 355 13.22 -26.36 2.19
N ASN A 356 13.63 -25.30 1.48
CA ASN A 356 13.76 -25.31 0.02
C ASN A 356 14.84 -26.28 -0.47
N MET A 357 15.98 -26.32 0.21
CA MET A 357 17.06 -27.27 -0.13
C MET A 357 16.58 -28.71 0.06
N LEU A 358 15.90 -28.99 1.17
CA LEU A 358 15.36 -30.34 1.46
C LEU A 358 14.27 -30.72 0.45
N TYR A 359 13.40 -29.77 0.08
CA TYR A 359 12.41 -30.01 -0.96
C TYR A 359 13.07 -30.39 -2.29
N LEU A 360 14.07 -29.64 -2.74
CA LEU A 360 14.80 -29.92 -3.95
C LEU A 360 15.44 -31.33 -3.88
N ALA A 361 16.06 -31.67 -2.76
CA ALA A 361 16.72 -32.94 -2.57
C ALA A 361 15.75 -34.17 -2.58
N LYS A 362 14.52 -33.97 -2.07
CA LYS A 362 13.50 -35.02 -1.97
C LYS A 362 12.66 -35.17 -3.24
N PHE A 363 12.21 -34.07 -3.82
CA PHE A 363 11.26 -34.10 -4.93
C PHE A 363 11.91 -33.90 -6.31
N HIS A 364 13.14 -33.36 -6.35
CA HIS A 364 13.94 -33.18 -7.57
C HIS A 364 15.34 -33.76 -7.37
N GLN A 365 15.42 -34.97 -6.83
CA GLN A 365 16.64 -35.61 -6.37
C GLN A 365 17.72 -35.67 -7.46
N ASP A 366 17.39 -36.11 -8.68
CA ASP A 366 18.34 -36.15 -9.81
C ASP A 366 18.95 -34.79 -10.12
N THR A 367 18.14 -33.74 -10.04
CA THR A 367 18.59 -32.36 -10.27
C THR A 367 19.51 -31.93 -9.15
N TYR A 368 19.16 -32.22 -7.90
CA TYR A 368 19.96 -31.91 -6.74
C TYR A 368 21.34 -32.57 -6.80
N ILE A 369 21.35 -33.88 -6.97
CA ILE A 369 22.59 -34.67 -7.05
C ILE A 369 23.47 -34.16 -8.20
N ARG A 370 22.87 -33.94 -9.38
CA ARG A 370 23.61 -33.43 -10.54
C ARG A 370 24.24 -32.07 -10.26
N ILE A 371 23.52 -31.10 -9.68
CA ILE A 371 24.07 -29.76 -9.37
C ILE A 371 25.22 -29.89 -8.37
N VAL A 372 25.05 -30.69 -7.31
CA VAL A 372 26.09 -30.87 -6.29
C VAL A 372 27.32 -31.56 -6.88
N LEU A 373 27.15 -32.68 -7.59
CA LEU A 373 28.28 -33.43 -8.12
C LEU A 373 29.01 -32.72 -9.25
N GLU A 374 28.31 -32.04 -10.14
CA GLU A 374 28.92 -31.20 -11.19
C GLU A 374 29.81 -30.10 -10.63
N ASN A 375 29.48 -29.57 -9.47
CA ASN A 375 30.25 -28.50 -8.83
C ASN A 375 31.35 -29.07 -7.92
N SER A 376 31.09 -30.17 -7.20
CA SER A 376 32.04 -30.74 -6.27
C SER A 376 33.18 -31.54 -6.98
N SER A 377 32.98 -31.95 -8.23
CA SER A 377 33.98 -32.65 -9.05
C SER A 377 34.94 -31.73 -9.79
N ARG A 378 34.73 -30.40 -9.72
CA ARG A 378 35.60 -29.40 -10.36
C ARG A 378 36.81 -29.12 -9.48
N GLU A 379 37.98 -29.27 -10.05
CA GLU A 379 39.25 -28.85 -9.43
C GLU A 379 39.63 -27.38 -9.78
N ASP A 380 38.77 -26.73 -10.61
CA ASP A 380 38.95 -25.36 -11.04
C ASP A 380 38.30 -24.37 -10.07
N LYS A 381 38.66 -23.09 -10.17
CA LYS A 381 38.13 -21.99 -9.34
C LYS A 381 36.67 -21.63 -9.67
N HIS A 382 36.01 -22.42 -10.53
CA HIS A 382 34.67 -22.12 -11.07
C HIS A 382 33.55 -22.94 -10.40
N GLU A 383 33.78 -23.43 -9.20
CA GLU A 383 32.76 -24.13 -8.42
C GLU A 383 31.61 -23.19 -8.05
N CYS A 384 30.37 -23.59 -8.34
CA CYS A 384 29.19 -22.89 -7.84
C CYS A 384 28.85 -23.40 -6.44
N PRO A 385 28.94 -22.61 -5.38
CA PRO A 385 28.70 -23.07 -4.01
C PRO A 385 27.19 -23.27 -3.78
N PHE A 386 26.69 -24.50 -3.88
CA PHE A 386 25.25 -24.81 -3.80
C PHE A 386 24.61 -24.28 -2.52
N GLY A 387 25.18 -24.56 -1.33
CA GLY A 387 24.62 -24.16 -0.04
C GLY A 387 24.45 -22.64 0.06
N ARG A 388 25.52 -21.90 -0.19
CA ARG A 388 25.49 -20.42 -0.20
C ARG A 388 24.51 -19.88 -1.24
N SER A 389 24.51 -20.47 -2.44
CA SER A 389 23.64 -20.04 -3.54
C SER A 389 22.16 -20.28 -3.22
N ALA A 390 21.82 -21.40 -2.59
CA ALA A 390 20.46 -21.74 -2.20
C ALA A 390 19.92 -20.78 -1.13
N ILE A 391 20.73 -20.43 -0.14
CA ILE A 391 20.39 -19.47 0.92
C ILE A 391 20.11 -18.07 0.30
N GLU A 392 21.04 -17.57 -0.51
CA GLU A 392 20.93 -16.26 -1.12
C GLU A 392 19.79 -16.18 -2.15
N LEU A 393 19.57 -17.27 -2.91
CA LEU A 393 18.46 -17.36 -3.84
C LEU A 393 17.12 -17.34 -3.10
N THR A 394 16.98 -18.05 -1.98
CA THR A 394 15.75 -18.03 -1.18
C THR A 394 15.47 -16.61 -0.69
N ARG A 395 16.48 -15.90 -0.16
CA ARG A 395 16.36 -14.49 0.24
C ARG A 395 15.88 -13.63 -0.92
N MET A 396 16.50 -13.76 -2.08
CA MET A 396 16.14 -13.01 -3.30
C MET A 396 14.71 -13.28 -3.75
N LEU A 397 14.24 -14.53 -3.72
CA LEU A 397 12.87 -14.88 -4.10
C LEU A 397 11.85 -14.29 -3.12
N CYS A 398 12.15 -14.30 -1.82
CA CYS A 398 11.31 -13.64 -0.82
C CYS A 398 11.20 -12.13 -1.08
N GLU A 399 12.30 -11.46 -1.43
CA GLU A 399 12.31 -10.04 -1.79
C GLU A 399 11.50 -9.75 -3.07
N ILE A 400 11.68 -10.56 -4.13
CA ILE A 400 10.95 -10.40 -5.40
C ILE A 400 9.44 -10.59 -5.21
N LEU A 401 9.03 -11.55 -4.39
CA LEU A 401 7.63 -11.87 -4.11
C LEU A 401 7.07 -11.10 -2.92
N GLN A 402 7.87 -10.26 -2.28
CA GLN A 402 7.49 -9.41 -1.14
C GLN A 402 6.87 -10.22 0.02
N VAL A 403 7.47 -11.37 0.35
CA VAL A 403 7.01 -12.23 1.45
C VAL A 403 7.08 -11.48 2.79
N GLY A 404 5.96 -11.46 3.53
CA GLY A 404 5.82 -10.72 4.79
C GLY A 404 5.24 -9.31 4.62
N GLU A 405 5.06 -8.81 3.39
CA GLU A 405 4.42 -7.53 3.15
C GLU A 405 2.89 -7.67 3.01
N LEU A 406 2.17 -6.64 3.44
CA LEU A 406 0.72 -6.60 3.24
C LEU A 406 0.38 -6.38 1.75
N PRO A 407 -0.74 -6.95 1.27
CA PRO A 407 -1.20 -6.70 -0.09
C PRO A 407 -1.42 -5.20 -0.36
N ASN A 408 -0.93 -4.70 -1.47
CA ASN A 408 -1.11 -3.31 -1.89
C ASN A 408 -2.45 -3.14 -2.63
N GLU A 409 -3.28 -2.17 -2.24
CA GLU A 409 -4.62 -1.95 -2.78
C GLU A 409 -4.66 -1.62 -4.29
N GLY A 410 -3.60 -1.04 -4.83
CA GLY A 410 -3.53 -0.64 -6.24
C GLY A 410 -3.00 -1.72 -7.20
N ARG A 411 -2.51 -2.86 -6.69
CA ARG A 411 -1.84 -3.88 -7.51
C ARG A 411 -2.77 -5.00 -7.95
N ASN A 412 -2.48 -5.52 -9.16
CA ASN A 412 -3.22 -6.63 -9.77
C ASN A 412 -2.30 -7.64 -10.48
N ASP A 413 -1.04 -7.72 -10.06
CA ASP A 413 0.01 -8.54 -10.71
C ASP A 413 0.03 -9.96 -10.15
N TYR A 414 -1.07 -10.69 -10.29
CA TYR A 414 -1.05 -12.10 -10.02
C TYR A 414 -0.35 -12.86 -11.15
N HIS A 415 0.22 -14.02 -10.81
CA HIS A 415 0.89 -14.89 -11.76
C HIS A 415 0.17 -16.26 -11.85
N PRO A 416 -0.44 -16.59 -13.01
CA PRO A 416 -1.18 -17.85 -13.18
C PRO A 416 -0.39 -19.09 -12.79
N MET A 417 0.92 -19.11 -13.01
CA MET A 417 1.79 -20.23 -12.70
C MET A 417 1.78 -20.62 -11.21
N PHE A 418 1.54 -19.68 -10.28
CA PHE A 418 1.50 -19.96 -8.85
C PHE A 418 0.21 -20.67 -8.41
N PHE A 419 -0.78 -20.76 -9.28
CA PHE A 419 -2.01 -21.51 -9.05
C PHE A 419 -1.94 -22.94 -9.63
N THR A 420 -0.82 -23.33 -10.26
CA THR A 420 -0.66 -24.64 -10.89
C THR A 420 -0.15 -25.71 -9.92
N HIS A 421 0.41 -25.32 -8.78
CA HIS A 421 1.02 -26.25 -7.82
C HIS A 421 0.80 -25.77 -6.38
N ASP A 422 0.54 -26.70 -5.45
CA ASP A 422 0.30 -26.35 -4.04
C ASP A 422 1.58 -25.85 -3.34
N ARG A 423 2.74 -26.30 -3.79
CA ARG A 423 4.06 -25.88 -3.30
C ARG A 423 4.76 -25.00 -4.35
N ALA A 424 4.09 -23.93 -4.74
CA ALA A 424 4.53 -23.06 -5.84
C ALA A 424 5.85 -22.36 -5.56
N PHE A 425 6.13 -22.00 -4.32
CA PHE A 425 7.38 -21.32 -3.94
C PHE A 425 8.59 -22.27 -4.05
N GLU A 426 8.45 -23.48 -3.57
CA GLU A 426 9.51 -24.49 -3.61
C GLU A 426 9.78 -24.94 -5.06
N GLU A 427 8.74 -25.07 -5.89
CA GLU A 427 8.91 -25.33 -7.33
C GLU A 427 9.59 -24.15 -8.04
N LEU A 428 9.22 -22.91 -7.72
CA LEU A 428 9.91 -21.73 -8.21
C LEU A 428 11.40 -21.75 -7.83
N PHE A 429 11.71 -22.07 -6.57
CA PHE A 429 13.07 -22.23 -6.10
C PHE A 429 13.81 -23.30 -6.90
N ALA A 430 13.19 -24.49 -7.11
CA ALA A 430 13.79 -25.60 -7.87
C ALA A 430 14.10 -25.21 -9.33
N ILE A 431 13.29 -24.36 -9.95
CA ILE A 431 13.56 -23.82 -11.28
C ILE A 431 14.70 -22.80 -11.24
N CYS A 432 14.66 -21.87 -10.28
CA CYS A 432 15.62 -20.77 -10.19
C CYS A 432 17.03 -21.22 -9.75
N ILE A 433 17.17 -22.29 -8.96
CA ILE A 433 18.49 -22.84 -8.62
C ILE A 433 19.17 -23.48 -9.85
N GLN A 434 18.37 -24.09 -10.74
CA GLN A 434 18.88 -24.61 -12.02
C GLN A 434 19.32 -23.44 -12.93
N LEU A 435 18.56 -22.35 -12.95
CA LEU A 435 18.92 -21.13 -13.68
C LEU A 435 20.25 -20.57 -13.14
N LEU A 436 20.37 -20.45 -11.83
CA LEU A 436 21.58 -19.94 -11.18
C LEU A 436 22.81 -20.77 -11.57
N ASN A 437 22.72 -22.10 -11.48
CA ASN A 437 23.80 -23.00 -11.86
C ASN A 437 24.17 -22.87 -13.36
N LYS A 438 23.17 -22.71 -14.23
CA LYS A 438 23.37 -22.46 -15.67
C LYS A 438 24.07 -21.12 -15.90
N THR A 439 23.58 -20.05 -15.28
CA THR A 439 24.11 -18.68 -15.43
C THR A 439 25.54 -18.60 -14.90
N TRP A 440 25.84 -19.29 -13.78
CA TRP A 440 27.18 -19.42 -13.24
C TRP A 440 28.17 -19.97 -14.28
N LYS A 441 27.78 -21.05 -14.97
CA LYS A 441 28.56 -21.67 -16.04
C LYS A 441 28.72 -20.76 -17.26
N GLU A 442 27.64 -20.10 -17.70
CA GLU A 442 27.66 -19.20 -18.83
C GLU A 442 28.60 -18.00 -18.58
N MET A 443 28.63 -17.50 -17.38
CA MET A 443 29.53 -16.39 -16.95
C MET A 443 30.94 -16.86 -16.69
N ARG A 444 31.23 -18.16 -16.62
CA ARG A 444 32.50 -18.72 -16.12
C ARG A 444 32.90 -18.09 -14.80
N ALA A 445 31.92 -17.97 -13.91
CA ALA A 445 32.06 -17.23 -12.67
C ALA A 445 32.99 -17.93 -11.67
N THR A 446 33.63 -17.10 -10.84
CA THR A 446 34.42 -17.53 -9.68
C THR A 446 33.72 -17.09 -8.40
N ALA A 447 34.26 -17.46 -7.24
CA ALA A 447 33.72 -17.06 -5.95
C ALA A 447 33.62 -15.51 -5.78
N GLU A 448 34.49 -14.75 -6.45
CA GLU A 448 34.50 -13.28 -6.44
C GLU A 448 33.34 -12.69 -7.26
N ASP A 449 32.82 -13.42 -8.25
CA ASP A 449 31.73 -12.99 -9.10
C ASP A 449 30.35 -13.33 -8.54
N PHE A 450 30.26 -13.91 -7.34
CA PHE A 450 29.03 -14.38 -6.73
C PHE A 450 27.90 -13.34 -6.80
N ASN A 451 28.15 -12.13 -6.35
CA ASN A 451 27.15 -11.05 -6.34
C ASN A 451 26.72 -10.62 -7.75
N LYS A 452 27.65 -10.66 -8.73
CA LYS A 452 27.32 -10.36 -10.13
C LYS A 452 26.39 -11.42 -10.73
N VAL A 453 26.66 -12.70 -10.43
CA VAL A 453 25.77 -13.81 -10.86
C VAL A 453 24.39 -13.63 -10.26
N MET A 454 24.31 -13.34 -8.94
CA MET A 454 23.04 -13.14 -8.26
C MET A 454 22.24 -11.97 -8.87
N GLN A 455 22.92 -10.87 -9.25
CA GLN A 455 22.27 -9.75 -9.94
C GLN A 455 21.71 -10.16 -11.32
N VAL A 456 22.46 -10.95 -12.09
CA VAL A 456 21.99 -11.44 -13.40
C VAL A 456 20.80 -12.38 -13.23
N VAL A 457 20.84 -13.28 -12.26
CA VAL A 457 19.74 -14.21 -11.96
C VAL A 457 18.49 -13.42 -11.52
N ARG A 458 18.65 -12.40 -10.66
CA ARG A 458 17.55 -11.51 -10.28
C ARG A 458 16.92 -10.85 -11.50
N GLU A 459 17.72 -10.33 -12.41
CA GLU A 459 17.24 -9.68 -13.63
C GLU A 459 16.53 -10.68 -14.56
N GLN A 460 17.05 -11.88 -14.72
CA GLN A 460 16.38 -12.94 -15.51
C GLN A 460 14.99 -13.27 -14.94
N ILE A 461 14.87 -13.39 -13.62
CA ILE A 461 13.60 -13.69 -12.95
C ILE A 461 12.64 -12.50 -13.09
N THR A 462 13.08 -11.28 -12.77
CA THR A 462 12.24 -10.07 -12.81
C THR A 462 11.79 -9.70 -14.22
N ARG A 463 12.57 -10.05 -15.27
CA ARG A 463 12.17 -9.88 -16.67
C ARG A 463 11.22 -10.98 -17.17
N ALA A 464 11.25 -12.16 -16.57
CA ALA A 464 10.38 -13.27 -16.94
C ALA A 464 8.96 -13.13 -16.35
N LEU A 465 8.84 -12.65 -15.12
CA LEU A 465 7.55 -12.53 -14.39
C LEU A 465 6.49 -11.67 -15.12
N PRO A 466 6.80 -10.50 -15.68
CA PRO A 466 5.81 -9.65 -16.36
C PRO A 466 5.15 -10.30 -17.57
N SER A 467 5.77 -11.33 -18.15
CA SER A 467 5.15 -12.11 -19.26
C SER A 467 3.96 -12.97 -18.80
N LYS A 468 3.67 -13.00 -17.48
CA LYS A 468 2.57 -13.74 -16.83
C LYS A 468 2.43 -15.18 -17.35
N PRO A 469 3.47 -16.03 -17.23
CA PRO A 469 3.42 -17.39 -17.73
C PRO A 469 2.28 -18.18 -17.07
N ASN A 470 1.59 -19.01 -17.87
CA ASN A 470 0.43 -19.77 -17.41
C ASN A 470 0.81 -21.04 -16.63
N SER A 471 2.08 -21.44 -16.67
CA SER A 471 2.60 -22.58 -15.93
C SER A 471 4.06 -22.40 -15.56
N LEU A 472 4.54 -23.18 -14.60
CA LEU A 472 5.95 -23.22 -14.20
C LEU A 472 6.86 -23.70 -15.35
N ASP A 473 6.38 -24.58 -16.25
CA ASP A 473 7.14 -25.00 -17.43
C ASP A 473 7.31 -23.87 -18.44
N GLN A 474 6.27 -23.05 -18.64
CA GLN A 474 6.38 -21.85 -19.49
C GLN A 474 7.35 -20.85 -18.88
N PHE A 475 7.30 -20.64 -17.58
CA PHE A 475 8.26 -19.81 -16.86
C PHE A 475 9.68 -20.31 -17.04
N LYS A 476 9.91 -21.63 -16.85
CA LYS A 476 11.20 -22.29 -17.07
C LYS A 476 11.69 -22.10 -18.51
N SER A 477 10.80 -22.22 -19.51
CA SER A 477 11.12 -21.99 -20.92
C SER A 477 11.50 -20.53 -21.18
N LYS A 478 10.78 -19.58 -20.59
CA LYS A 478 11.10 -18.15 -20.66
C LYS A 478 12.46 -17.85 -20.05
N LEU A 479 12.78 -18.41 -18.88
CA LEU A 479 14.09 -18.24 -18.24
C LEU A 479 15.23 -18.83 -19.10
N ARG A 480 14.97 -19.94 -19.78
CA ARG A 480 15.97 -20.53 -20.72
C ARG A 480 16.28 -19.61 -21.89
N SER A 481 15.29 -18.85 -22.39
CA SER A 481 15.50 -17.86 -23.46
C SER A 481 16.26 -16.62 -22.98
N LEU A 482 16.21 -16.29 -21.69
CA LEU A 482 16.94 -15.19 -21.07
C LEU A 482 18.33 -15.65 -20.62
N SER A 483 19.17 -16.13 -21.54
CA SER A 483 20.57 -16.47 -21.26
C SER A 483 21.39 -15.24 -20.82
N TYR A 484 22.58 -15.47 -20.28
CA TYR A 484 23.48 -14.35 -19.92
C TYR A 484 23.79 -13.46 -21.11
N SER A 485 24.06 -14.04 -22.29
CA SER A 485 24.28 -13.27 -23.52
C SER A 485 23.05 -12.44 -23.93
N GLU A 486 21.85 -12.95 -23.72
CA GLU A 486 20.63 -12.22 -24.00
C GLU A 486 20.41 -11.06 -23.01
N ILE A 487 20.73 -11.26 -21.74
CA ILE A 487 20.70 -10.17 -20.75
C ILE A 487 21.67 -9.05 -21.14
N LEU A 488 22.89 -9.41 -21.57
CA LEU A 488 23.84 -8.40 -22.04
C LEU A 488 23.34 -7.65 -23.27
N ARG A 489 22.72 -8.36 -24.22
CA ARG A 489 22.10 -7.77 -25.41
C ARG A 489 20.97 -6.79 -25.04
N LEU A 490 20.10 -7.20 -24.11
CA LEU A 490 19.01 -6.34 -23.63
C LEU A 490 19.55 -5.09 -22.91
N ARG A 491 20.53 -5.24 -22.05
CA ARG A 491 21.19 -4.09 -21.40
C ARG A 491 21.84 -3.13 -22.41
N GLN A 492 22.46 -3.68 -23.46
CA GLN A 492 23.05 -2.87 -24.51
C GLN A 492 21.97 -2.14 -25.31
N SER A 493 20.87 -2.82 -25.67
CA SER A 493 19.73 -2.20 -26.36
C SER A 493 19.10 -1.08 -25.52
N GLU A 494 18.94 -1.29 -24.21
CA GLU A 494 18.41 -0.28 -23.30
C GLU A 494 19.36 0.93 -23.18
N ARG A 495 20.68 0.70 -23.15
CA ARG A 495 21.67 1.79 -23.18
C ARG A 495 21.63 2.55 -24.49
N MET A 496 21.56 1.85 -25.63
CA MET A 496 21.44 2.50 -26.94
C MET A 496 20.15 3.31 -27.05
N SER A 497 19.05 2.81 -26.55
CA SER A 497 17.79 3.57 -26.50
C SER A 497 17.85 4.79 -25.55
N GLN A 498 18.68 4.75 -24.54
CA GLN A 498 19.01 5.93 -23.72
C GLN A 498 19.96 6.89 -24.46
N ASP A 499 20.88 6.37 -25.28
CA ASP A 499 21.81 7.18 -26.10
C ASP A 499 21.07 7.89 -27.26
N ASP A 500 19.91 7.39 -27.73
CA ASP A 500 19.06 8.12 -28.69
C ASP A 500 18.60 9.48 -28.12
N PHE A 501 18.54 9.65 -26.81
CA PHE A 501 18.33 10.94 -26.17
C PHE A 501 19.56 11.88 -26.24
N GLN A 502 20.68 11.45 -26.78
CA GLN A 502 21.90 12.26 -26.97
C GLN A 502 22.08 12.71 -28.42
N SER A 503 21.14 12.43 -29.33
CA SER A 503 21.21 12.97 -30.66
C SER A 503 21.14 14.51 -30.66
N PRO A 504 21.87 15.22 -31.53
CA PRO A 504 21.94 16.69 -31.50
C PRO A 504 20.59 17.40 -31.46
N PRO A 505 19.56 16.98 -32.23
CA PRO A 505 18.24 17.63 -32.14
C PRO A 505 17.54 17.45 -30.82
N ILE A 506 17.77 16.31 -30.13
CA ILE A 506 17.19 16.00 -28.81
C ILE A 506 17.90 16.80 -27.71
N VAL A 507 19.21 16.93 -27.83
CA VAL A 507 19.99 17.79 -26.92
C VAL A 507 19.54 19.25 -27.04
N GLU A 508 19.38 19.76 -28.27
CA GLU A 508 18.86 21.11 -28.50
C GLU A 508 17.44 21.31 -27.94
N LEU A 509 16.57 20.34 -28.11
CA LEU A 509 15.23 20.36 -27.54
C LEU A 509 15.29 20.40 -25.99
N ARG A 510 16.17 19.60 -25.39
CA ARG A 510 16.41 19.57 -23.94
C ARG A 510 16.89 20.92 -23.43
N GLU A 511 17.84 21.53 -24.11
CA GLU A 511 18.37 22.86 -23.75
C GLU A 511 17.31 23.95 -23.83
N LYS A 512 16.36 23.85 -24.78
CA LYS A 512 15.23 24.79 -24.89
C LYS A 512 14.21 24.62 -23.77
N ILE A 513 13.92 23.39 -23.36
CA ILE A 513 12.89 23.09 -22.34
C ILE A 513 13.42 23.36 -20.93
N GLN A 514 14.70 23.11 -20.68
CA GLN A 514 15.30 23.21 -19.35
C GLN A 514 15.03 24.55 -18.63
N PRO A 515 15.13 25.72 -19.26
CA PRO A 515 14.81 26.99 -18.61
C PRO A 515 13.35 27.13 -18.19
N GLU A 516 12.42 26.59 -19.00
CA GLU A 516 10.98 26.60 -18.69
C GLU A 516 10.69 25.75 -17.46
N ILE A 517 11.29 24.57 -17.36
CA ILE A 517 11.17 23.68 -16.19
C ILE A 517 11.80 24.32 -14.95
N LEU A 518 12.97 24.95 -15.07
CA LEU A 518 13.59 25.67 -13.96
C LEU A 518 12.72 26.80 -13.44
N GLU A 519 12.03 27.54 -14.33
CA GLU A 519 11.10 28.57 -13.89
C GLU A 519 9.87 27.99 -13.16
N LEU A 520 9.34 26.84 -13.60
CA LEU A 520 8.28 26.13 -12.88
C LEU A 520 8.73 25.70 -11.48
N ILE A 521 9.92 25.13 -11.35
CA ILE A 521 10.49 24.74 -10.06
C ILE A 521 10.65 25.98 -9.18
N LYS A 522 11.16 27.08 -9.71
CA LYS A 522 11.30 28.36 -9.00
C LYS A 522 9.96 28.85 -8.46
N GLN A 523 8.92 28.88 -9.28
CA GLN A 523 7.58 29.29 -8.85
C GLN A 523 7.07 28.39 -7.72
N GLN A 524 7.25 27.09 -7.84
CA GLN A 524 6.88 26.15 -6.80
C GLN A 524 7.65 26.43 -5.49
N ARG A 525 8.97 26.70 -5.54
CA ARG A 525 9.78 27.05 -4.35
C ARG A 525 9.25 28.34 -3.71
N LEU A 526 8.98 29.37 -4.52
CA LEU A 526 8.45 30.65 -4.02
C LEU A 526 7.05 30.49 -3.39
N ASN A 527 6.18 29.70 -4.00
CA ASN A 527 4.87 29.40 -3.44
C ASN A 527 4.99 28.70 -2.07
N ARG A 528 5.90 27.74 -1.95
CA ARG A 528 6.17 27.07 -0.66
C ARG A 528 6.70 28.06 0.40
N LEU A 529 7.56 28.99 0.03
CA LEU A 529 7.99 30.05 0.94
C LEU A 529 6.82 30.97 1.36
N CYS A 530 5.87 31.22 0.45
CA CYS A 530 4.66 31.99 0.77
C CYS A 530 3.70 31.23 1.70
N GLU A 531 3.65 29.91 1.63
CA GLU A 531 2.94 29.10 2.63
C GLU A 531 3.62 29.21 3.99
N GLY A 532 4.95 29.21 4.01
CA GLY A 532 5.79 29.33 5.19
C GLY A 532 6.11 28.00 5.87
N SER A 533 7.05 28.04 6.80
CA SER A 533 7.48 26.86 7.54
C SER A 533 7.86 27.21 8.99
N SER A 534 7.75 26.21 9.87
CA SER A 534 8.20 26.32 11.25
C SER A 534 9.64 25.83 11.41
N PHE A 535 10.42 26.55 12.20
CA PHE A 535 11.83 26.27 12.45
C PHE A 535 12.11 26.15 13.94
N ARG A 536 13.11 25.36 14.30
CA ARG A 536 13.57 25.25 15.68
C ARG A 536 14.31 26.51 16.10
N LYS A 537 13.97 27.05 17.26
CA LYS A 537 14.70 28.17 17.87
C LYS A 537 15.93 27.67 18.60
N ILE A 538 17.07 28.26 18.29
CA ILE A 538 18.32 27.93 18.94
C ILE A 538 18.34 28.59 20.32
N GLY A 539 18.21 27.82 21.38
CA GLY A 539 18.18 28.33 22.77
C GLY A 539 19.32 27.82 23.62
N ASN A 540 19.87 28.68 24.49
CA ASN A 540 20.99 28.38 25.39
C ASN A 540 20.63 27.52 26.62
N ARG A 541 19.39 27.03 26.78
CA ARG A 541 18.97 26.22 27.95
C ARG A 541 18.10 25.03 27.57
N ARG A 542 18.41 23.87 28.14
CA ARG A 542 17.85 22.52 27.97
C ARG A 542 16.38 22.34 28.42
N ARG A 543 15.48 23.26 28.26
CA ARG A 543 14.05 23.05 28.59
C ARG A 543 13.14 23.76 27.60
N GLN A 544 12.32 22.99 26.91
CA GLN A 544 11.33 23.33 25.87
C GLN A 544 11.93 23.67 24.50
N GLU A 545 11.67 22.82 23.53
CA GLU A 545 11.87 23.13 22.12
C GLU A 545 10.93 24.27 21.75
N ARG A 546 11.45 25.45 21.48
CA ARG A 546 10.68 26.58 20.98
C ARG A 546 10.77 26.60 19.47
N PHE A 547 9.65 26.87 18.82
CA PHE A 547 9.55 27.01 17.38
C PHE A 547 9.22 28.45 17.03
N TRP A 548 9.62 28.85 15.85
CA TRP A 548 9.25 30.10 15.22
C TRP A 548 8.87 29.84 13.77
N TYR A 549 8.10 30.75 13.20
CA TYR A 549 7.55 30.61 11.85
C TYR A 549 8.13 31.67 10.94
N CYS A 550 8.41 31.33 9.69
CA CYS A 550 8.83 32.25 8.66
C CYS A 550 8.03 31.99 7.38
N ARG A 551 7.57 33.04 6.75
CA ARG A 551 6.89 33.01 5.46
C ARG A 551 7.21 34.22 4.59
N LEU A 552 7.17 33.99 3.28
CA LEU A 552 7.32 35.07 2.29
C LEU A 552 5.96 35.73 2.01
N ALA A 553 5.95 37.05 1.88
CA ALA A 553 4.77 37.74 1.42
C ALA A 553 4.43 37.38 -0.03
N LEU A 554 3.16 37.37 -0.40
CA LEU A 554 2.69 37.02 -1.75
C LEU A 554 3.28 37.88 -2.87
N ASN A 555 3.73 39.10 -2.55
CA ASN A 555 4.42 39.99 -3.50
C ASN A 555 5.92 39.69 -3.63
N HIS A 556 6.44 38.69 -2.93
CA HIS A 556 7.84 38.24 -2.86
C HIS A 556 8.85 39.31 -2.40
N LYS A 557 8.40 40.35 -1.73
CA LYS A 557 9.27 41.50 -1.34
C LYS A 557 9.67 41.51 0.13
N VAL A 558 8.98 40.77 0.99
CA VAL A 558 9.16 40.81 2.44
C VAL A 558 9.05 39.40 3.02
N LEU A 559 10.02 39.03 3.86
CA LEU A 559 9.95 37.87 4.74
C LEU A 559 9.31 38.29 6.07
N HIS A 560 8.27 37.60 6.49
CA HIS A 560 7.65 37.73 7.79
C HIS A 560 8.04 36.61 8.70
N TYR A 561 8.41 36.88 9.95
CA TYR A 561 8.74 35.86 10.91
C TYR A 561 8.32 36.22 12.33
N GLY A 562 8.18 35.23 13.19
CA GLY A 562 7.79 35.42 14.58
C GLY A 562 7.77 34.11 15.37
N ASP A 563 7.71 34.27 16.70
CA ASP A 563 7.63 33.10 17.59
C ASP A 563 6.24 32.46 17.49
N LEU A 564 6.19 31.14 17.52
CA LEU A 564 4.95 30.37 17.66
C LEU A 564 4.66 30.13 19.15
N GLU A 565 3.44 30.46 19.58
CA GLU A 565 2.96 30.05 20.90
C GLU A 565 2.66 28.54 20.93
N ASP A 566 3.00 27.87 22.02
CA ASP A 566 2.91 26.40 22.19
C ASP A 566 1.49 25.79 21.98
N ASN A 567 0.45 26.61 21.79
CA ASN A 567 -0.95 26.21 21.64
C ASN A 567 -1.63 26.71 20.36
N ALA A 568 -0.90 27.26 19.38
CA ALA A 568 -1.50 27.77 18.14
C ALA A 568 -1.99 26.61 17.24
N GLN A 569 -3.19 26.12 17.48
CA GLN A 569 -3.95 25.29 16.55
C GLN A 569 -4.72 26.19 15.56
N GLY A 570 -4.02 26.83 14.61
CA GLY A 570 -4.65 27.66 13.59
C GLY A 570 -3.65 28.05 12.50
N GLU A 571 -4.17 28.50 11.35
CA GLU A 571 -3.34 29.08 10.29
C GLU A 571 -2.58 30.30 10.82
N VAL A 572 -1.26 30.30 10.62
CA VAL A 572 -0.40 31.44 10.99
C VAL A 572 -0.69 32.58 10.01
N THR A 573 -1.34 33.66 10.50
CA THR A 573 -1.65 34.84 9.68
C THR A 573 -0.43 35.76 9.60
N PHE A 574 -0.39 36.67 8.61
CA PHE A 574 0.66 37.69 8.50
C PHE A 574 0.67 38.67 9.71
N GLU A 575 -0.48 38.87 10.33
CA GLU A 575 -0.65 39.78 11.47
C GLU A 575 -0.02 39.18 12.76
N SER A 576 0.06 37.88 12.88
CA SER A 576 0.70 37.20 14.00
C SER A 576 2.23 37.23 13.95
N LEU A 577 2.83 37.53 12.78
CA LEU A 577 4.28 37.59 12.56
C LEU A 577 4.75 39.05 12.67
N GLN A 578 5.34 39.38 13.82
CA GLN A 578 5.66 40.76 14.17
C GLN A 578 6.92 41.29 13.47
N GLU A 579 7.85 40.42 13.11
CA GLU A 579 9.14 40.79 12.54
C GLU A 579 9.12 40.66 11.01
N LYS A 580 9.89 41.57 10.34
CA LYS A 580 9.93 41.65 8.87
C LYS A 580 11.33 41.91 8.37
N ILE A 581 11.73 41.26 7.29
CA ILE A 581 12.94 41.53 6.54
C ILE A 581 12.58 41.80 5.08
N PRO A 582 12.83 43.02 4.55
CA PRO A 582 12.72 43.25 3.11
C PRO A 582 13.72 42.36 2.35
N VAL A 583 13.27 41.76 1.29
CA VAL A 583 14.15 40.87 0.45
C VAL A 583 15.31 41.69 -0.13
N ALA A 584 15.11 42.99 -0.38
CA ALA A 584 16.15 43.90 -0.86
C ALA A 584 17.31 44.10 0.13
N ASP A 585 17.08 43.90 1.43
CA ASP A 585 18.10 44.07 2.48
C ASP A 585 18.93 42.80 2.70
N ILE A 586 18.56 41.70 2.04
CA ILE A 586 19.29 40.41 2.15
C ILE A 586 20.59 40.51 1.36
N LYS A 587 21.73 40.38 2.04
CA LYS A 587 23.07 40.41 1.43
C LYS A 587 23.51 39.03 0.94
N ALA A 588 23.31 38.00 1.77
CA ALA A 588 23.78 36.67 1.49
C ALA A 588 23.04 35.60 2.29
N ILE A 589 23.11 34.37 1.79
CA ILE A 589 22.70 33.16 2.49
C ILE A 589 23.96 32.33 2.72
N VAL A 590 24.16 31.88 3.95
CA VAL A 590 25.26 31.01 4.35
C VAL A 590 24.73 29.73 4.95
N THR A 591 25.47 28.63 4.78
CA THR A 591 25.00 27.29 5.13
C THR A 591 26.02 26.52 5.96
N GLY A 592 25.55 25.59 6.75
CA GLY A 592 26.41 24.66 7.50
C GLY A 592 27.38 25.35 8.45
N LYS A 593 28.66 25.09 8.28
CA LYS A 593 29.71 25.60 9.16
C LYS A 593 29.93 27.15 9.06
N ASP A 594 29.49 27.73 7.98
CA ASP A 594 29.64 29.19 7.76
C ASP A 594 28.60 30.01 8.49
N CYS A 595 27.52 29.34 8.97
CA CYS A 595 26.47 29.98 9.76
C CYS A 595 27.04 30.55 11.08
N PRO A 596 26.72 31.81 11.46
CA PRO A 596 27.20 32.43 12.70
C PRO A 596 26.90 31.59 13.95
N HIS A 597 25.72 31.03 14.05
CA HIS A 597 25.27 30.19 15.17
C HIS A 597 25.96 28.81 15.25
N MET A 598 26.67 28.38 14.20
CA MET A 598 27.44 27.14 14.17
C MET A 598 28.93 27.34 14.48
N LYS A 599 29.41 28.58 14.59
CA LYS A 599 30.82 28.92 14.90
C LYS A 599 31.18 28.82 16.38
N GLU A 600 30.19 28.78 17.28
CA GLU A 600 30.44 28.65 18.71
C GLU A 600 30.95 27.27 19.09
N LYS A 601 31.96 27.19 19.98
CA LYS A 601 32.61 25.93 20.40
C LYS A 601 31.64 24.89 21.03
N SER A 602 30.52 25.32 21.53
CA SER A 602 29.41 24.45 22.03
C SER A 602 28.65 23.78 20.91
N ALA A 603 28.57 24.40 19.73
CA ALA A 603 27.87 23.90 18.55
C ALA A 603 28.65 22.77 17.83
N LEU A 604 29.95 22.74 17.98
CA LEU A 604 30.83 21.69 17.39
C LEU A 604 30.66 20.30 17.99
N LYS A 605 29.94 20.15 19.12
CA LYS A 605 29.53 18.87 19.69
C LYS A 605 28.13 18.44 19.20
N GLN A 606 27.47 19.23 18.36
CA GLN A 606 26.17 18.89 17.80
C GLN A 606 26.31 17.90 16.64
N ASN A 607 25.32 17.05 16.55
CA ASN A 607 25.20 15.99 15.57
C ASN A 607 25.45 16.51 14.13
N LYS A 608 26.16 15.75 13.30
CA LYS A 608 26.45 16.06 11.88
C LYS A 608 25.17 16.47 11.11
N GLU A 609 24.05 15.85 11.47
CA GLU A 609 22.72 16.09 10.93
C GLU A 609 22.22 17.54 11.11
N VAL A 610 22.47 18.17 12.26
CA VAL A 610 22.06 19.56 12.52
C VAL A 610 22.87 20.53 11.66
N LEU A 611 24.14 20.23 11.41
CA LEU A 611 25.01 21.03 10.54
C LEU A 611 24.53 21.03 9.09
N GLU A 612 24.00 19.90 8.61
CA GLU A 612 23.48 19.75 7.25
C GLU A 612 22.13 20.46 7.04
N LEU A 613 21.42 20.81 8.12
CA LEU A 613 20.12 21.49 8.10
C LEU A 613 20.19 22.98 8.49
N ALA A 614 21.41 23.48 8.82
CA ALA A 614 21.61 24.85 9.26
C ALA A 614 21.84 25.81 8.10
N PHE A 615 21.17 26.95 8.13
CA PHE A 615 21.43 28.08 7.24
C PHE A 615 21.14 29.41 7.94
N SER A 616 21.68 30.51 7.41
CA SER A 616 21.46 31.85 7.94
C SER A 616 21.28 32.86 6.81
N ILE A 617 20.38 33.80 7.02
CA ILE A 617 20.19 34.98 6.17
C ILE A 617 20.99 36.11 6.79
N LEU A 618 21.90 36.70 6.00
CA LEU A 618 22.65 37.91 6.36
C LEU A 618 21.98 39.08 5.71
N TYR A 619 21.61 40.11 6.50
CA TYR A 619 20.88 41.30 6.00
C TYR A 619 21.36 42.60 6.67
N ASP A 620 20.98 43.75 6.08
CA ASP A 620 21.38 45.04 6.59
C ASP A 620 20.70 45.39 7.93
N PRO A 621 21.37 46.10 8.87
CA PRO A 621 22.74 46.67 8.83
C PRO A 621 23.85 45.77 9.40
N ASP A 622 23.99 44.54 9.12
CA ASP A 622 24.92 43.48 9.61
C ASP A 622 24.28 42.56 10.62
N GLU A 623 22.97 42.30 10.44
CA GLU A 623 22.20 41.35 11.24
C GLU A 623 22.13 39.97 10.59
N THR A 624 21.79 38.99 11.41
CA THR A 624 21.68 37.58 10.97
C THR A 624 20.42 36.94 11.49
N LEU A 625 19.68 36.30 10.62
CA LEU A 625 18.58 35.43 11.00
C LEU A 625 18.99 33.96 10.79
N ASN A 626 18.96 33.18 11.87
CA ASN A 626 19.51 31.83 11.93
C ASN A 626 18.45 30.77 11.92
N PHE A 627 18.64 29.75 11.09
CA PHE A 627 17.66 28.66 10.87
C PHE A 627 18.30 27.29 11.10
N ILE A 628 17.49 26.36 11.62
CA ILE A 628 17.67 24.93 11.51
C ILE A 628 16.39 24.37 10.92
N ALA A 629 16.46 23.86 9.71
CA ALA A 629 15.31 23.27 9.04
C ALA A 629 14.83 22.00 9.77
N PRO A 630 13.52 21.70 9.76
CA PRO A 630 12.98 20.52 10.41
C PRO A 630 13.46 19.21 9.74
N ASN A 631 13.71 19.26 8.44
CA ASN A 631 14.18 18.14 7.65
C ASN A 631 14.95 18.63 6.39
N LYS A 632 15.52 17.68 5.65
CA LYS A 632 16.33 17.98 4.45
C LYS A 632 15.49 18.57 3.31
N TYR A 633 14.22 18.15 3.19
CA TYR A 633 13.30 18.67 2.18
C TYR A 633 13.05 20.17 2.39
N GLU A 634 12.62 20.58 3.57
CA GLU A 634 12.40 22.00 3.92
C GLU A 634 13.68 22.83 3.78
N TYR A 635 14.83 22.27 4.17
CA TYR A 635 16.11 22.90 3.95
C TYR A 635 16.36 23.22 2.47
N CYS A 636 16.18 22.26 1.57
CA CYS A 636 16.36 22.45 0.14
C CYS A 636 15.35 23.49 -0.44
N ILE A 637 14.08 23.41 -0.05
CA ILE A 637 13.05 24.34 -0.48
C ILE A 637 13.41 25.78 -0.11
N TRP A 638 13.82 26.01 1.14
CA TRP A 638 14.15 27.35 1.61
C TRP A 638 15.45 27.88 1.00
N ILE A 639 16.48 27.08 0.88
CA ILE A 639 17.75 27.50 0.25
C ILE A 639 17.51 27.85 -1.23
N ASP A 640 16.81 27.02 -1.97
CA ASP A 640 16.53 27.27 -3.40
C ASP A 640 15.62 28.49 -3.58
N GLY A 641 14.54 28.60 -2.79
CA GLY A 641 13.62 29.74 -2.86
C GLY A 641 14.32 31.07 -2.52
N LEU A 642 15.16 31.09 -1.48
CA LEU A 642 15.93 32.28 -1.11
C LEU A 642 16.99 32.62 -2.18
N ASN A 643 17.68 31.63 -2.75
CA ASN A 643 18.61 31.85 -3.86
C ASN A 643 17.89 32.43 -5.08
N ALA A 644 16.70 31.90 -5.40
CA ALA A 644 15.87 32.40 -6.50
C ALA A 644 15.43 33.86 -6.28
N LEU A 645 15.09 34.25 -5.05
CA LEU A 645 14.77 35.65 -4.69
C LEU A 645 15.95 36.59 -4.89
N LEU A 646 17.18 36.10 -4.65
CA LEU A 646 18.41 36.87 -4.84
C LEU A 646 18.96 36.80 -6.28
N GLY A 647 18.21 36.22 -7.21
CA GLY A 647 18.66 36.06 -8.61
C GLY A 647 19.82 35.07 -8.77
N LYS A 648 20.03 34.17 -7.80
CA LYS A 648 21.04 33.12 -7.84
C LYS A 648 20.44 31.78 -8.29
N ASP A 649 21.31 30.91 -8.76
CA ASP A 649 20.90 29.57 -9.19
C ASP A 649 20.45 28.69 -8.01
N MET A 650 19.39 27.93 -8.23
CA MET A 650 18.94 26.86 -7.34
C MET A 650 19.81 25.62 -7.55
N SER A 651 20.61 25.25 -6.56
CA SER A 651 21.64 24.21 -6.71
C SER A 651 21.44 23.01 -5.79
N SER A 652 20.34 22.92 -5.07
CA SER A 652 20.07 21.79 -4.15
C SER A 652 19.93 20.46 -4.90
N GLU A 653 20.15 19.37 -4.18
CA GLU A 653 19.92 18.02 -4.69
C GLU A 653 18.45 17.81 -5.08
N LEU A 654 17.53 18.43 -4.34
CA LEU A 654 16.10 18.40 -4.63
C LEU A 654 15.80 19.05 -5.98
N THR A 655 16.32 20.26 -6.25
CA THR A 655 16.12 20.92 -7.55
C THR A 655 16.74 20.12 -8.70
N LYS A 656 17.88 19.48 -8.52
CA LYS A 656 18.46 18.60 -9.55
C LYS A 656 17.55 17.40 -9.83
N SER A 657 17.05 16.74 -8.78
CA SER A 657 16.12 15.61 -8.91
C SER A 657 14.81 16.00 -9.58
N ASP A 658 14.20 17.13 -9.18
CA ASP A 658 12.98 17.64 -9.77
C ASP A 658 13.18 18.02 -11.24
N LEU A 659 14.31 18.69 -11.54
CA LEU A 659 14.67 19.05 -12.92
C LEU A 659 14.82 17.80 -13.80
N ASP A 660 15.57 16.80 -13.34
CA ASP A 660 15.79 15.57 -14.10
C ASP A 660 14.48 14.82 -14.34
N THR A 661 13.61 14.77 -13.32
CA THR A 661 12.31 14.11 -13.41
C THR A 661 11.39 14.84 -14.39
N LEU A 662 11.16 16.14 -14.18
CA LEU A 662 10.24 16.93 -15.01
C LEU A 662 10.74 17.06 -16.45
N LEU A 663 12.06 17.25 -16.63
CA LEU A 663 12.67 17.32 -17.94
C LEU A 663 12.55 15.98 -18.69
N SER A 664 12.76 14.86 -17.99
CA SER A 664 12.56 13.52 -18.57
C SER A 664 11.10 13.29 -18.98
N MET A 665 10.13 13.73 -18.17
CA MET A 665 8.71 13.61 -18.48
C MET A 665 8.33 14.48 -19.68
N GLU A 666 8.74 15.74 -19.71
CA GLU A 666 8.46 16.67 -20.81
C GLU A 666 9.11 16.20 -22.11
N MET A 667 10.36 15.73 -22.06
CA MET A 667 11.03 15.15 -23.21
C MET A 667 10.27 13.95 -23.76
N LYS A 668 9.81 13.03 -22.90
CA LYS A 668 9.01 11.87 -23.31
C LYS A 668 7.69 12.29 -23.95
N LEU A 669 7.03 13.33 -23.42
CA LEU A 669 5.78 13.85 -24.00
C LEU A 669 6.02 14.45 -25.39
N ARG A 670 7.08 15.24 -25.56
CA ARG A 670 7.39 15.88 -26.87
C ARG A 670 7.92 14.92 -27.91
N LEU A 671 8.53 13.81 -27.49
CA LEU A 671 9.03 12.76 -28.36
C LEU A 671 8.01 11.61 -28.55
N LEU A 672 6.77 11.77 -28.07
CA LEU A 672 5.72 10.78 -28.26
C LEU A 672 5.42 10.63 -29.75
N ASP A 673 5.61 9.42 -30.29
CA ASP A 673 5.22 9.11 -31.65
C ASP A 673 3.71 8.92 -31.75
N LEU A 674 3.05 9.84 -32.46
CA LEU A 674 1.62 9.82 -32.72
C LEU A 674 1.30 9.29 -34.13
N GLU A 675 2.28 8.78 -34.87
CA GLU A 675 2.07 8.16 -36.14
C GLU A 675 1.17 6.93 -35.98
N ASN A 676 0.08 6.87 -36.76
CA ASN A 676 -0.98 5.85 -36.67
C ASN A 676 -1.90 5.90 -35.42
N ILE A 677 -1.86 6.91 -34.61
CA ILE A 677 -2.87 7.14 -33.58
C ILE A 677 -4.03 7.93 -34.19
N GLN A 678 -5.24 7.38 -34.17
CA GLN A 678 -6.44 8.11 -34.59
C GLN A 678 -6.70 9.24 -33.60
N ILE A 679 -6.49 10.47 -34.05
CA ILE A 679 -6.83 11.65 -33.25
C ILE A 679 -8.35 11.84 -33.38
N PRO A 680 -9.11 11.88 -32.28
CA PRO A 680 -10.56 12.15 -32.31
C PRO A 680 -10.84 13.48 -33.00
N GLU A 681 -11.84 13.53 -33.88
CA GLU A 681 -12.25 14.77 -34.57
C GLU A 681 -12.81 15.84 -33.61
N ALA A 682 -13.24 15.43 -32.44
CA ALA A 682 -13.72 16.31 -31.38
C ALA A 682 -12.95 16.07 -30.08
N PRO A 683 -12.71 17.10 -29.28
CA PRO A 683 -12.13 16.92 -27.96
C PRO A 683 -13.02 16.01 -27.10
N PRO A 684 -12.44 15.19 -26.20
CA PRO A 684 -13.23 14.39 -25.29
C PRO A 684 -14.17 15.27 -24.47
N PRO A 685 -15.37 14.79 -24.13
CA PRO A 685 -16.30 15.55 -23.31
C PRO A 685 -15.62 15.93 -21.99
N ILE A 686 -15.83 17.17 -21.56
CA ILE A 686 -15.33 17.65 -20.27
C ILE A 686 -15.83 16.67 -19.20
N PRO A 687 -14.94 16.09 -18.39
CA PRO A 687 -15.35 15.24 -17.29
C PRO A 687 -16.39 15.95 -16.43
N LYS A 688 -17.40 15.22 -15.97
CA LYS A 688 -18.33 15.79 -14.99
C LYS A 688 -17.54 16.23 -13.76
N GLU A 689 -17.93 17.37 -13.21
CA GLU A 689 -17.35 17.82 -11.95
C GLU A 689 -17.39 16.67 -10.93
N PRO A 690 -16.29 16.42 -10.22
CA PRO A 690 -16.28 15.41 -9.18
C PRO A 690 -17.30 15.76 -8.10
N SER A 691 -17.90 14.78 -7.49
CA SER A 691 -18.90 14.95 -6.42
C SER A 691 -18.32 15.63 -5.16
N SER A 692 -17.01 15.63 -5.01
CA SER A 692 -16.26 16.31 -3.95
C SER A 692 -14.90 16.72 -4.50
N TYR A 693 -14.42 17.90 -4.07
CA TYR A 693 -13.07 18.39 -4.36
C TYR A 693 -12.07 18.07 -3.24
N ASP A 694 -12.45 17.26 -2.27
CA ASP A 694 -11.59 16.80 -1.18
C ASP A 694 -10.62 15.72 -1.66
N PHE A 695 -9.77 16.08 -2.63
CA PHE A 695 -8.68 15.20 -3.03
C PHE A 695 -7.53 15.39 -2.05
N VAL A 696 -7.24 14.37 -1.28
CA VAL A 696 -6.01 14.32 -0.52
C VAL A 696 -4.92 13.78 -1.44
N TYR A 697 -4.09 14.66 -1.97
CA TYR A 697 -2.87 14.25 -2.64
C TYR A 697 -1.88 13.79 -1.57
N HIS A 698 -1.80 12.52 -1.34
CA HIS A 698 -0.70 11.94 -0.60
C HIS A 698 0.52 11.89 -1.53
N TYR A 699 1.39 12.88 -1.42
CA TYR A 699 2.76 12.75 -1.89
C TYR A 699 3.50 11.86 -0.89
N GLY A 700 3.61 10.55 -1.23
CA GLY A 700 4.45 9.59 -0.52
C GLY A 700 5.90 9.79 -0.90
#